data_e56495fc46ebebddad2eba42dd1a0df4
#
_entry.id   e56495fc46ebebddad2eba42dd1a0df4
#
_cell.length_a   1.000
_cell.length_b   1.000
_cell.length_c   1.000
_cell.angle_alpha   90.00
_cell.angle_beta   90.00
_cell.angle_gamma   90.00
#
_symmetry.space_group_name_H-M   'P 1'
#
loop_
_entity.id
_entity.type
_entity.pdbx_description
1 polymer ?
#
loop_
_entity_poly.entity_id
_entity_poly.type
_entity_poly.pdbx_seq_one_letter_code
_entity_poly.pdbx_strand_id
1 'polypeptide(L)'
;MSSGSWRQSLVLVGLIACERTSDTPAPLDPGDGTGIAHRTADLWLAPTDAWAHPLPDATLSLDRALPSAAQRDASSGILRLGLGDVPFTFTVDVVATDHDPLHVELAWSGTMLTSDDPRVVIATRDDGARPAFAAVLLADHAWLAASGPSPSNNDATLLRDGEAYWAAVADDLDRTTERVTWTTWWWESDFELIRGADHATTTAAAREANTVLTRLTANGAVRTRSLINLFGDVELAGLLNTDTALRARAEDAADAFEAVLQANTTDVPLFSPYEAPETPIDRPGRVRGQPSWQGWMIQTESPRALTDGLTAPAASWHQKAIVLDGATAFVSGMNTKGTDWDDGDHDLHDARRMAFDADNADRLDVAAGEAFPTFGPRKDYGIRLAGPAAHDVETLLADRWNRALDAGAPYADQATPLTTTAPEPEPTEGVLSQIVATLPAPWSLRAIADTHDRAFRQATSLIYIEDQYFRAPLLLDALLTRMVDNPEVRLVVVTKPVSDLDPGAQHTFAADAQLRAMFPDRYLALQLRSVDLYLDEGFFFDTVAFESGDIDVHSKLRIVDDRYLSVGSCNFNNRGYLYEGELNAVVFDDAWVADARRDVFANLLGAAWQERYARDDQALFEALRSVAASNQATHDWWTQNAGDLDVDEATAERATRWPVGFVYPLGFSDAYTFDVGTDAF
;
A
#
# COMPACT_ATOMS: atom_id res chain seq x y z
N MET A 1 -0.62 11.69 25.82
CA MET A 1 -1.48 12.89 25.81
C MET A 1 -2.44 12.70 24.66
N SER A 2 -3.74 12.81 24.92
CA SER A 2 -4.80 12.31 24.04
C SER A 2 -4.82 13.03 22.68
N SER A 3 -4.95 12.25 21.62
CA SER A 3 -5.13 12.66 20.21
C SER A 3 -6.33 13.62 19.97
N GLY A 4 -7.14 13.86 20.99
CA GLY A 4 -8.32 14.74 20.92
C GLY A 4 -8.04 16.24 20.92
N SER A 5 -6.90 16.71 21.45
CA SER A 5 -6.69 18.16 21.61
C SER A 5 -6.20 18.86 20.33
N TRP A 6 -5.57 18.13 19.40
CA TRP A 6 -5.10 18.69 18.13
C TRP A 6 -6.22 18.85 17.11
N ARG A 7 -7.19 17.92 17.09
CA ARG A 7 -8.37 17.99 16.21
C ARG A 7 -9.27 19.20 16.54
N GLN A 8 -9.44 19.53 17.83
CA GLN A 8 -10.27 20.68 18.24
C GLN A 8 -9.69 22.03 17.85
N SER A 9 -8.35 22.15 17.79
CA SER A 9 -7.70 23.43 17.48
C SER A 9 -7.69 23.75 15.98
N LEU A 10 -7.56 22.75 15.10
CA LEU A 10 -7.55 22.93 13.65
C LEU A 10 -8.95 23.27 13.10
N VAL A 11 -9.99 22.60 13.60
CA VAL A 11 -11.39 22.89 13.22
C VAL A 11 -11.80 24.30 13.62
N LEU A 12 -11.32 24.80 14.76
CA LEU A 12 -11.62 26.16 15.22
C LEU A 12 -11.00 27.23 14.34
N VAL A 13 -9.78 26.99 13.81
CA VAL A 13 -9.06 27.94 12.95
C VAL A 13 -9.67 28.01 11.55
N GLY A 14 -10.11 26.91 10.96
CA GLY A 14 -10.75 26.86 9.65
C GLY A 14 -12.13 27.58 9.63
N LEU A 15 -12.94 27.36 10.66
CA LEU A 15 -14.25 28.02 10.78
C LEU A 15 -14.13 29.54 11.03
N ILE A 16 -13.05 30.04 11.65
CA ILE A 16 -12.80 31.45 11.89
C ILE A 16 -12.26 32.15 10.63
N ALA A 17 -11.55 31.47 9.76
CA ALA A 17 -10.95 32.02 8.53
C ALA A 17 -11.99 32.32 7.43
N CYS A 18 -13.12 31.61 7.38
CA CYS A 18 -14.19 31.83 6.39
C CYS A 18 -15.02 33.10 6.58
N GLU A 19 -14.84 33.85 7.65
CA GLU A 19 -15.65 35.07 7.95
C GLU A 19 -15.04 36.43 7.54
N ARG A 20 -14.01 36.47 6.71
CA ARG A 20 -13.45 37.78 6.26
C ARG A 20 -13.93 38.20 4.87
N THR A 21 -15.19 38.06 4.56
CA THR A 21 -15.79 38.86 3.48
C THR A 21 -16.97 39.67 4.04
N SER A 22 -16.75 40.95 3.96
CA SER A 22 -17.62 42.01 4.42
C SER A 22 -19.02 41.96 3.81
N ASP A 23 -20.05 41.82 4.67
CA ASP A 23 -21.34 42.40 4.40
C ASP A 23 -21.84 43.10 5.69
N THR A 24 -21.84 44.40 5.65
CA THR A 24 -22.40 45.24 6.70
C THR A 24 -23.91 45.09 6.71
N PRO A 25 -24.54 44.63 7.81
CA PRO A 25 -26.00 44.57 7.87
C PRO A 25 -26.60 45.96 7.89
N ALA A 26 -27.67 46.14 7.12
CA ALA A 26 -28.49 47.34 7.13
C ALA A 26 -29.10 47.62 8.52
N PRO A 27 -29.29 48.85 8.93
CA PRO A 27 -29.80 49.19 10.25
C PRO A 27 -31.26 48.75 10.40
N LEU A 28 -31.54 48.03 11.49
CA LEU A 28 -32.88 47.66 11.90
C LEU A 28 -33.62 48.89 12.49
N ASP A 29 -34.85 49.06 12.01
CA ASP A 29 -35.83 50.04 12.44
C ASP A 29 -36.21 49.83 13.94
N PRO A 30 -36.27 50.87 14.81
CA PRO A 30 -36.63 50.72 16.20
C PRO A 30 -38.15 50.75 16.35
N GLY A 31 -38.81 49.63 16.25
CA GLY A 31 -40.22 49.44 16.51
C GLY A 31 -40.52 48.82 17.88
N ASP A 32 -41.05 49.66 18.75
CA ASP A 32 -41.98 49.43 19.84
C ASP A 32 -41.73 48.27 20.84
N GLY A 33 -41.47 48.68 22.09
CA GLY A 33 -41.23 47.80 23.22
C GLY A 33 -42.49 47.19 23.78
N THR A 34 -42.43 45.93 24.02
CA THR A 34 -42.88 45.04 25.11
C THR A 34 -42.90 43.60 24.63
N GLY A 35 -41.79 42.97 24.50
CA GLY A 35 -41.67 41.52 24.32
C GLY A 35 -40.35 41.10 24.93
N ILE A 36 -40.34 40.14 25.81
CA ILE A 36 -39.15 39.42 26.22
C ILE A 36 -38.49 38.96 24.93
N ALA A 37 -37.34 39.58 24.61
CA ALA A 37 -36.57 39.20 23.43
C ALA A 37 -36.14 37.75 23.61
N HIS A 38 -36.83 36.83 22.94
CA HIS A 38 -36.43 35.44 22.85
C HIS A 38 -35.02 35.44 22.19
N ARG A 39 -33.99 35.15 22.96
CA ARG A 39 -32.62 35.01 22.44
C ARG A 39 -32.61 33.77 21.58
N THR A 40 -32.71 33.92 20.28
CA THR A 40 -32.46 32.82 19.33
C THR A 40 -30.97 32.63 19.19
N ALA A 41 -30.49 31.42 19.35
CA ALA A 41 -29.12 31.06 19.04
C ALA A 41 -29.00 30.66 17.55
N ASP A 42 -27.87 30.95 16.94
CA ASP A 42 -27.56 30.49 15.61
C ASP A 42 -26.79 29.11 15.69
N LEU A 43 -27.16 28.18 14.82
CA LEU A 43 -26.49 26.89 14.67
C LEU A 43 -25.93 26.78 13.26
N TRP A 44 -24.68 26.37 13.17
CA TRP A 44 -24.02 26.02 11.93
C TRP A 44 -23.71 24.52 11.95
N LEU A 45 -24.29 23.75 11.01
CA LEU A 45 -23.97 22.35 10.76
C LEU A 45 -22.93 22.32 9.65
N ALA A 46 -21.73 21.88 9.96
CA ALA A 46 -20.60 21.82 9.02
C ALA A 46 -20.27 20.35 8.70
N PRO A 47 -20.71 19.81 7.55
CA PRO A 47 -20.31 18.48 7.12
C PRO A 47 -18.85 18.52 6.68
N THR A 48 -18.05 17.64 7.25
CA THR A 48 -16.63 17.48 6.93
C THR A 48 -16.26 15.99 6.85
N ASP A 49 -15.13 15.71 6.22
CA ASP A 49 -14.52 14.38 6.34
C ASP A 49 -13.87 14.16 7.74
N ALA A 50 -13.29 13.00 7.95
CA ALA A 50 -12.62 12.65 9.20
C ALA A 50 -11.39 13.53 9.51
N TRP A 51 -10.86 14.26 8.52
CA TRP A 51 -9.74 15.19 8.63
C TRP A 51 -10.16 16.65 8.69
N ALA A 52 -11.48 16.89 8.77
CA ALA A 52 -12.10 18.21 8.85
C ALA A 52 -12.05 19.03 7.53
N HIS A 53 -11.90 18.38 6.37
CA HIS A 53 -12.11 19.06 5.10
C HIS A 53 -13.61 19.22 4.83
N PRO A 54 -14.06 20.40 4.34
CA PRO A 54 -15.47 20.61 4.01
C PRO A 54 -15.98 19.64 2.94
N LEU A 55 -17.22 19.19 3.09
CA LEU A 55 -17.94 18.37 2.11
C LEU A 55 -19.04 19.21 1.43
N PRO A 56 -18.74 20.00 0.41
CA PRO A 56 -19.69 20.91 -0.22
C PRO A 56 -20.84 20.20 -0.95
N ASP A 57 -20.66 18.97 -1.37
CA ASP A 57 -21.64 18.13 -2.02
C ASP A 57 -22.55 17.37 -1.02
N ALA A 58 -22.20 17.38 0.28
CA ALA A 58 -22.95 16.65 1.29
C ALA A 58 -24.40 17.13 1.37
N THR A 59 -25.33 16.19 1.35
CA THR A 59 -26.75 16.43 1.62
C THR A 59 -27.01 16.29 3.12
N LEU A 60 -27.54 17.33 3.76
CA LEU A 60 -27.99 17.30 5.15
C LEU A 60 -29.50 17.23 5.20
N SER A 61 -30.04 16.28 5.96
CA SER A 61 -31.47 16.20 6.28
C SER A 61 -31.69 16.18 7.78
N LEU A 62 -32.79 16.74 8.22
CA LEU A 62 -33.18 16.86 9.61
C LEU A 62 -34.52 16.15 9.81
N ASP A 63 -34.66 15.42 10.91
CA ASP A 63 -35.92 14.71 11.25
C ASP A 63 -37.06 15.64 11.63
N ARG A 64 -36.75 16.94 11.81
CA ARG A 64 -37.74 17.96 12.17
C ARG A 64 -37.46 19.32 11.56
N ALA A 65 -38.50 20.13 11.40
CA ALA A 65 -38.36 21.53 11.04
C ALA A 65 -37.85 22.37 12.23
N LEU A 66 -36.83 23.19 11.98
CA LEU A 66 -36.29 24.14 12.98
C LEU A 66 -36.99 25.49 12.89
N PRO A 67 -36.90 26.32 13.96
CA PRO A 67 -37.66 27.57 14.05
C PRO A 67 -37.36 28.61 12.97
N SER A 68 -36.23 28.60 12.33
CA SER A 68 -35.91 29.48 11.21
C SER A 68 -35.57 28.74 9.95
N ALA A 69 -35.76 29.37 8.78
CA ALA A 69 -35.43 28.78 7.50
C ALA A 69 -33.93 28.50 7.41
N ALA A 70 -33.60 27.32 6.91
CA ALA A 70 -32.22 26.88 6.68
C ALA A 70 -31.60 27.68 5.54
N GLN A 71 -30.36 28.17 5.74
CA GLN A 71 -29.52 28.76 4.72
C GLN A 71 -28.29 27.89 4.49
N ARG A 72 -28.06 27.50 3.25
CA ARG A 72 -26.92 26.66 2.89
C ARG A 72 -25.88 27.51 2.14
N ASP A 73 -24.61 27.38 2.54
CA ASP A 73 -23.48 27.85 1.78
C ASP A 73 -23.06 26.78 0.76
N ALA A 74 -23.12 27.12 -0.53
CA ALA A 74 -22.84 26.19 -1.59
C ALA A 74 -21.33 25.85 -1.72
N SER A 75 -20.44 26.70 -1.20
CA SER A 75 -19.00 26.50 -1.30
C SER A 75 -18.43 25.60 -0.20
N SER A 76 -19.07 25.59 0.99
CA SER A 76 -18.63 24.81 2.15
C SER A 76 -19.58 23.71 2.55
N GLY A 77 -20.80 23.66 1.97
CA GLY A 77 -21.86 22.75 2.41
C GLY A 77 -22.49 23.10 3.75
N ILE A 78 -22.02 24.15 4.45
CA ILE A 78 -22.49 24.54 5.78
C ILE A 78 -23.96 24.94 5.74
N LEU A 79 -24.74 24.40 6.67
CA LEU A 79 -26.15 24.71 6.85
C LEU A 79 -26.34 25.61 8.09
N ARG A 80 -26.83 26.82 7.90
CA ARG A 80 -27.14 27.76 8.98
C ARG A 80 -28.63 27.65 9.39
N LEU A 81 -28.86 27.55 10.68
CA LEU A 81 -30.17 27.32 11.28
C LEU A 81 -30.33 28.24 12.50
N GLY A 82 -31.57 28.58 12.85
CA GLY A 82 -31.89 29.27 14.12
C GLY A 82 -32.45 28.27 15.14
N LEU A 83 -31.92 28.32 16.35
CA LEU A 83 -32.43 27.58 17.50
C LEU A 83 -33.31 28.53 18.34
N GLY A 84 -34.51 28.08 18.71
CA GLY A 84 -35.36 28.78 19.67
C GLY A 84 -34.87 28.54 21.11
N ASP A 85 -35.60 29.09 22.07
CA ASP A 85 -35.38 28.98 23.51
C ASP A 85 -35.95 27.72 24.15
N VAL A 86 -36.69 26.92 23.38
CA VAL A 86 -37.32 25.65 23.87
C VAL A 86 -36.35 24.50 23.69
N PRO A 87 -36.09 23.69 24.73
CA PRO A 87 -35.27 22.49 24.62
C PRO A 87 -35.89 21.43 23.67
N PHE A 88 -35.03 20.77 22.89
CA PHE A 88 -35.41 19.66 22.02
C PHE A 88 -34.20 18.85 21.58
N THR A 89 -34.45 17.63 21.12
CA THR A 89 -33.47 16.82 20.39
C THR A 89 -33.87 16.75 18.91
N PHE A 90 -32.88 16.55 18.05
CA PHE A 90 -33.08 16.34 16.61
C PHE A 90 -31.94 15.50 16.05
N THR A 91 -32.23 14.78 14.97
CA THR A 91 -31.22 14.02 14.24
C THR A 91 -30.82 14.73 12.96
N VAL A 92 -29.56 14.56 12.61
CA VAL A 92 -28.97 15.03 11.36
C VAL A 92 -28.41 13.85 10.60
N ASP A 93 -28.90 13.66 9.38
CA ASP A 93 -28.32 12.73 8.43
C ASP A 93 -27.42 13.51 7.47
N VAL A 94 -26.20 13.02 7.26
CA VAL A 94 -25.25 13.54 6.28
C VAL A 94 -24.98 12.43 5.26
N VAL A 95 -25.14 12.76 3.99
CA VAL A 95 -24.81 11.86 2.86
C VAL A 95 -23.93 12.64 1.89
N ALA A 96 -22.71 12.18 1.68
CA ALA A 96 -21.76 12.75 0.73
C ALA A 96 -21.18 11.66 -0.17
N THR A 97 -20.71 12.05 -1.34
CA THR A 97 -20.07 11.12 -2.28
C THR A 97 -18.83 10.50 -1.63
N ASP A 98 -18.64 9.19 -1.83
CA ASP A 98 -17.52 8.42 -1.30
C ASP A 98 -17.32 8.45 0.22
N HIS A 99 -18.37 8.82 0.98
CA HIS A 99 -18.37 8.82 2.43
C HIS A 99 -19.47 7.93 3.00
N ASP A 100 -19.20 7.34 4.14
CA ASP A 100 -20.20 6.58 4.87
C ASP A 100 -21.32 7.51 5.35
N PRO A 101 -22.60 7.13 5.21
CA PRO A 101 -23.71 7.92 5.72
C PRO A 101 -23.56 8.14 7.22
N LEU A 102 -23.64 9.42 7.64
CA LEU A 102 -23.54 9.80 9.03
C LEU A 102 -24.94 10.13 9.58
N HIS A 103 -25.33 9.44 10.65
CA HIS A 103 -26.56 9.71 11.40
C HIS A 103 -26.21 10.08 12.83
N VAL A 104 -26.53 11.30 13.27
CA VAL A 104 -26.16 11.80 14.59
C VAL A 104 -27.32 12.50 15.27
N GLU A 105 -27.37 12.38 16.61
CA GLU A 105 -28.33 13.09 17.45
C GLU A 105 -27.67 14.31 18.10
N LEU A 106 -28.37 15.44 18.06
CA LEU A 106 -28.00 16.69 18.71
C LEU A 106 -29.10 17.10 19.70
N ALA A 107 -28.70 17.50 20.90
CA ALA A 107 -29.60 17.96 21.94
C ALA A 107 -29.41 19.46 22.20
N TRP A 108 -30.48 20.23 22.07
CA TRP A 108 -30.56 21.63 22.41
C TRP A 108 -31.28 21.84 23.74
N SER A 109 -30.62 22.42 24.73
CA SER A 109 -31.19 22.66 26.06
C SER A 109 -31.95 24.00 26.18
N GLY A 110 -32.00 24.82 25.11
CA GLY A 110 -32.43 26.19 25.14
C GLY A 110 -31.26 27.20 25.34
N THR A 111 -30.09 26.71 25.76
CA THR A 111 -28.90 27.52 26.00
C THR A 111 -27.59 26.85 25.58
N MET A 112 -27.57 25.51 25.43
CA MET A 112 -26.39 24.74 25.06
C MET A 112 -26.77 23.64 24.05
N LEU A 113 -25.88 23.44 23.08
CA LEU A 113 -25.93 22.33 22.15
C LEU A 113 -24.96 21.23 22.63
N THR A 114 -25.41 19.97 22.62
CA THR A 114 -24.61 18.80 22.98
C THR A 114 -24.84 17.64 22.04
N SER A 115 -23.89 16.73 21.94
CA SER A 115 -24.01 15.42 21.34
C SER A 115 -23.14 14.44 22.09
N ASP A 116 -23.56 13.20 22.20
CA ASP A 116 -22.77 12.09 22.74
C ASP A 116 -21.99 11.34 21.64
N ASP A 117 -22.23 11.66 20.37
CA ASP A 117 -21.57 11.03 19.24
C ASP A 117 -20.13 11.60 19.09
N PRO A 118 -19.09 10.74 19.13
CA PRO A 118 -17.70 11.20 19.00
C PRO A 118 -17.37 11.80 17.62
N ARG A 119 -18.20 11.58 16.61
CA ARG A 119 -18.09 12.17 15.27
C ARG A 119 -18.66 13.58 15.19
N VAL A 120 -19.16 14.13 16.29
CA VAL A 120 -19.66 15.49 16.39
C VAL A 120 -18.75 16.33 17.27
N VAL A 121 -18.17 17.38 16.71
CA VAL A 121 -17.39 18.36 17.45
C VAL A 121 -18.19 19.65 17.56
N ILE A 122 -18.50 20.05 18.80
CA ILE A 122 -19.29 21.28 19.06
C ILE A 122 -18.35 22.39 19.53
N ALA A 123 -18.40 23.53 18.82
CA ALA A 123 -17.75 24.75 19.19
C ALA A 123 -18.78 25.86 19.49
N THR A 124 -18.49 26.70 20.43
CA THR A 124 -19.33 27.85 20.79
C THR A 124 -18.59 29.14 20.46
N ARG A 125 -19.31 30.09 19.87
CA ARG A 125 -18.83 31.47 19.66
C ARG A 125 -19.74 32.42 20.45
N ASP A 126 -19.16 33.19 21.32
CA ASP A 126 -19.86 34.29 22.01
C ASP A 126 -19.29 35.62 21.49
N ASP A 127 -20.03 36.28 20.62
CA ASP A 127 -19.69 37.62 20.10
C ASP A 127 -20.42 38.74 20.83
N GLY A 128 -21.06 38.43 21.97
CA GLY A 128 -21.76 39.36 22.82
C GLY A 128 -23.18 39.76 22.34
N ALA A 129 -23.55 39.43 21.11
CA ALA A 129 -24.88 39.74 20.56
C ALA A 129 -25.84 38.57 20.58
N ARG A 130 -25.39 37.36 20.13
CA ARG A 130 -26.12 36.08 20.15
C ARG A 130 -25.16 34.95 20.33
N PRO A 131 -25.50 33.95 21.17
CA PRO A 131 -24.71 32.73 21.19
C PRO A 131 -24.83 32.02 19.83
N ALA A 132 -23.67 31.63 19.26
CA ALA A 132 -23.61 30.85 18.06
C ALA A 132 -22.90 29.51 18.35
N PHE A 133 -23.44 28.45 17.80
CA PHE A 133 -22.92 27.10 17.92
C PHE A 133 -22.52 26.59 16.54
N ALA A 134 -21.39 25.92 16.46
CA ALA A 134 -20.98 25.15 15.28
C ALA A 134 -20.89 23.69 15.67
N ALA A 135 -21.63 22.83 14.97
CA ALA A 135 -21.48 21.38 15.04
C ALA A 135 -20.78 20.91 13.77
N VAL A 136 -19.54 20.47 13.90
CA VAL A 136 -18.77 19.82 12.83
C VAL A 136 -19.15 18.36 12.83
N LEU A 137 -19.60 17.85 11.69
CA LEU A 137 -20.13 16.52 11.47
C LEU A 137 -19.10 15.74 10.65
N LEU A 138 -18.36 14.83 11.31
CA LEU A 138 -17.26 14.09 10.71
C LEU A 138 -17.76 12.82 10.02
N ALA A 139 -17.84 12.83 8.70
CA ALA A 139 -18.14 11.65 7.90
C ALA A 139 -16.87 10.89 7.51
N ASP A 140 -16.83 9.58 7.73
CA ASP A 140 -15.70 8.75 7.34
C ASP A 140 -15.69 8.53 5.83
N HIS A 141 -14.52 8.64 5.20
CA HIS A 141 -14.37 8.26 3.80
C HIS A 141 -14.52 6.74 3.66
N ALA A 142 -15.34 6.30 2.70
CA ALA A 142 -15.69 4.89 2.59
C ALA A 142 -14.54 3.97 2.12
N TRP A 143 -13.49 4.55 1.51
CA TRP A 143 -12.37 3.83 0.91
C TRP A 143 -11.04 4.03 1.65
N LEU A 144 -10.79 5.23 2.15
CA LEU A 144 -9.51 5.64 2.74
C LEU A 144 -9.48 5.36 4.25
N ALA A 145 -8.29 5.16 4.79
CA ALA A 145 -8.12 4.90 6.22
C ALA A 145 -8.50 6.15 7.04
N ALA A 146 -9.28 5.95 8.10
CA ALA A 146 -9.66 7.05 9.00
C ALA A 146 -8.50 7.50 9.91
N SER A 147 -7.43 6.68 10.02
CA SER A 147 -6.25 6.96 10.84
C SER A 147 -5.02 7.17 9.97
N GLY A 148 -4.10 8.02 10.43
CA GLY A 148 -2.90 8.37 9.69
C GLY A 148 -2.95 9.78 9.10
N PRO A 149 -2.05 10.13 8.18
CA PRO A 149 -2.04 11.40 7.48
C PRO A 149 -3.34 11.65 6.70
N SER A 150 -3.68 12.92 6.56
CA SER A 150 -4.80 13.35 5.72
C SER A 150 -4.49 13.07 4.26
N PRO A 151 -5.45 12.61 3.44
CA PRO A 151 -5.23 12.53 2.00
C PRO A 151 -5.00 13.91 1.39
N SER A 152 -4.18 13.96 0.36
CA SER A 152 -3.82 15.19 -0.36
C SER A 152 -3.64 14.91 -1.85
N ASN A 153 -3.73 15.94 -2.69
CA ASN A 153 -3.42 15.79 -4.11
C ASN A 153 -1.91 15.80 -4.34
N ASN A 154 -1.43 14.86 -5.15
CA ASN A 154 -0.02 14.69 -5.46
C ASN A 154 0.19 14.38 -6.95
N ASP A 155 1.36 14.72 -7.48
CA ASP A 155 1.83 14.17 -8.75
C ASP A 155 2.32 12.74 -8.49
N ALA A 156 1.58 11.75 -9.01
CA ALA A 156 1.80 10.34 -8.75
C ALA A 156 2.16 9.58 -10.03
N THR A 157 3.18 8.72 -9.95
CA THR A 157 3.58 7.83 -11.04
C THR A 157 3.78 6.41 -10.51
N LEU A 158 3.02 5.44 -11.00
CA LEU A 158 3.26 4.03 -10.75
C LEU A 158 4.49 3.58 -11.54
N LEU A 159 5.42 2.93 -10.88
CA LEU A 159 6.68 2.45 -11.44
C LEU A 159 6.68 0.91 -11.36
N ARG A 160 6.67 0.28 -12.53
CA ARG A 160 6.67 -1.17 -12.65
C ARG A 160 8.10 -1.68 -12.76
N ASP A 161 8.42 -2.66 -11.95
CA ASP A 161 9.69 -3.38 -11.88
C ASP A 161 10.91 -2.51 -11.51
N GLY A 162 12.01 -3.18 -11.22
CA GLY A 162 13.20 -2.53 -10.68
C GLY A 162 13.83 -1.51 -11.62
N GLU A 163 13.87 -1.79 -12.93
CA GLU A 163 14.47 -0.88 -13.91
C GLU A 163 13.82 0.51 -13.87
N ALA A 164 12.48 0.55 -13.99
CA ALA A 164 11.76 1.83 -14.01
C ALA A 164 11.84 2.54 -12.66
N TYR A 165 11.71 1.79 -11.56
CA TYR A 165 11.75 2.35 -10.21
C TYR A 165 13.12 2.95 -9.88
N TRP A 166 14.20 2.20 -10.06
CA TRP A 166 15.54 2.64 -9.69
C TRP A 166 16.10 3.71 -10.64
N ALA A 167 15.68 3.70 -11.92
CA ALA A 167 15.99 4.79 -12.84
C ALA A 167 15.33 6.11 -12.39
N ALA A 168 14.06 6.08 -11.99
CA ALA A 168 13.37 7.26 -11.47
C ALA A 168 13.99 7.77 -10.16
N VAL A 169 14.35 6.86 -9.25
CA VAL A 169 15.10 7.20 -8.01
C VAL A 169 16.42 7.87 -8.35
N ALA A 170 17.20 7.31 -9.29
CA ALA A 170 18.48 7.84 -9.68
C ALA A 170 18.36 9.24 -10.31
N ASP A 171 17.36 9.45 -11.16
CA ASP A 171 17.06 10.72 -11.81
C ASP A 171 16.70 11.83 -10.81
N ASP A 172 15.87 11.53 -9.81
CA ASP A 172 15.49 12.50 -8.78
C ASP A 172 16.61 12.71 -7.75
N LEU A 173 17.40 11.68 -7.46
CA LEU A 173 18.59 11.77 -6.61
C LEU A 173 19.62 12.75 -7.20
N ASP A 174 19.82 12.75 -8.53
CA ASP A 174 20.74 13.68 -9.22
C ASP A 174 20.29 15.15 -9.13
N ARG A 175 19.00 15.39 -8.84
CA ARG A 175 18.43 16.74 -8.65
C ARG A 175 18.34 17.17 -7.20
N THR A 176 18.55 16.22 -6.27
CA THR A 176 18.48 16.47 -4.83
C THR A 176 19.59 17.42 -4.38
N THR A 177 19.24 18.41 -3.58
CA THR A 177 20.15 19.51 -3.19
C THR A 177 20.39 19.63 -1.70
N GLU A 178 19.49 19.11 -0.86
CA GLU A 178 19.53 19.31 0.59
C GLU A 178 19.69 18.00 1.36
N ARG A 179 18.76 17.06 1.18
CA ARG A 179 18.72 15.85 1.99
C ARG A 179 18.06 14.65 1.33
N VAL A 180 18.52 13.48 1.74
CA VAL A 180 17.91 12.17 1.44
C VAL A 180 17.56 11.49 2.74
N THR A 181 16.32 10.99 2.85
CA THR A 181 15.91 10.07 3.90
C THR A 181 15.55 8.73 3.25
N TRP A 182 16.26 7.66 3.65
CA TRP A 182 16.15 6.35 3.02
C TRP A 182 15.84 5.29 4.06
N THR A 183 14.81 4.47 3.87
CA THR A 183 14.56 3.29 4.71
C THR A 183 14.40 2.05 3.86
N THR A 184 14.97 0.95 4.34
CA THR A 184 14.86 -0.35 3.69
C THR A 184 14.93 -1.49 4.72
N TRP A 185 14.37 -2.64 4.36
CA TRP A 185 14.49 -3.86 5.17
C TRP A 185 15.84 -4.55 4.96
N TRP A 186 16.41 -4.47 3.73
CA TRP A 186 17.70 -5.05 3.36
C TRP A 186 18.53 -4.03 2.58
N TRP A 187 19.84 -3.97 2.86
CA TRP A 187 20.78 -3.05 2.23
C TRP A 187 22.02 -3.78 1.70
N GLU A 188 22.35 -3.55 0.43
CA GLU A 188 23.61 -3.89 -0.24
C GLU A 188 24.22 -2.60 -0.79
N SER A 189 25.42 -2.24 -0.31
CA SER A 189 26.10 -0.99 -0.67
C SER A 189 26.52 -0.93 -2.13
N ASP A 190 26.78 -2.07 -2.72
CA ASP A 190 27.17 -2.29 -4.12
C ASP A 190 25.98 -2.46 -5.08
N PHE A 191 24.77 -2.29 -4.57
CA PHE A 191 23.57 -2.33 -5.40
C PHE A 191 23.61 -1.21 -6.45
N GLU A 192 23.57 -1.59 -7.74
CA GLU A 192 23.57 -0.67 -8.89
C GLU A 192 22.14 -0.19 -9.19
N LEU A 193 21.91 1.13 -9.13
CA LEU A 193 20.59 1.72 -9.43
C LEU A 193 20.25 1.67 -10.91
N ILE A 194 21.22 1.92 -11.80
CA ILE A 194 21.02 1.92 -13.25
C ILE A 194 21.84 0.81 -13.89
N ARG A 195 21.17 -0.05 -14.67
CA ARG A 195 21.80 -1.14 -15.41
C ARG A 195 21.36 -1.06 -16.88
N GLY A 196 22.26 -0.50 -17.73
CA GLY A 196 21.98 -0.34 -19.16
C GLY A 196 22.01 -1.65 -19.94
N ALA A 197 21.50 -1.62 -21.17
CA ALA A 197 21.50 -2.79 -22.05
C ALA A 197 22.93 -3.33 -22.36
N ASP A 198 23.97 -2.52 -22.21
CA ASP A 198 25.38 -2.89 -22.38
C ASP A 198 26.04 -3.35 -21.06
N HIS A 199 25.25 -3.66 -20.03
CA HIS A 199 25.72 -3.98 -18.68
C HIS A 199 26.74 -5.14 -18.66
N ALA A 200 26.59 -6.15 -19.52
CA ALA A 200 27.52 -7.26 -19.64
C ALA A 200 28.95 -6.84 -20.02
N THR A 201 29.09 -5.70 -20.72
CA THR A 201 30.39 -5.14 -21.16
C THR A 201 30.80 -3.90 -20.37
N THR A 202 29.96 -3.41 -19.46
CA THR A 202 30.23 -2.23 -18.63
C THR A 202 31.44 -2.48 -17.72
N THR A 203 32.35 -1.51 -17.64
CA THR A 203 33.56 -1.63 -16.81
C THR A 203 33.17 -1.63 -15.31
N ALA A 204 34.00 -2.31 -14.47
CA ALA A 204 33.78 -2.31 -13.04
C ALA A 204 33.74 -0.89 -12.43
N ALA A 205 34.57 0.04 -12.92
CA ALA A 205 34.57 1.43 -12.45
C ALA A 205 33.26 2.18 -12.81
N ALA A 206 32.66 1.87 -13.97
CA ALA A 206 31.38 2.47 -14.35
C ALA A 206 30.23 1.88 -13.53
N ARG A 207 30.27 0.58 -13.23
CA ARG A 207 29.32 -0.06 -12.30
C ARG A 207 29.43 0.53 -10.89
N GLU A 208 30.66 0.65 -10.36
CA GLU A 208 30.92 1.25 -9.04
C GLU A 208 30.34 2.66 -8.92
N ALA A 209 30.45 3.47 -9.97
CA ALA A 209 29.89 4.83 -9.98
C ALA A 209 28.34 4.85 -9.88
N ASN A 210 27.68 3.73 -10.21
CA ASN A 210 26.22 3.58 -10.15
C ASN A 210 25.74 2.89 -8.86
N THR A 211 26.64 2.46 -7.99
CA THR A 211 26.22 1.82 -6.72
C THR A 211 25.54 2.84 -5.81
N VAL A 212 24.58 2.37 -5.03
CA VAL A 212 23.78 3.21 -4.13
C VAL A 212 24.67 3.96 -3.15
N LEU A 213 25.64 3.30 -2.53
CA LEU A 213 26.51 3.97 -1.55
C LEU A 213 27.39 5.03 -2.20
N THR A 214 27.95 4.76 -3.38
CA THR A 214 28.75 5.74 -4.12
C THR A 214 27.93 6.96 -4.51
N ARG A 215 26.72 6.77 -5.04
CA ARG A 215 25.84 7.89 -5.43
C ARG A 215 25.40 8.74 -4.25
N LEU A 216 25.01 8.12 -3.13
CA LEU A 216 24.58 8.84 -1.92
C LEU A 216 25.74 9.61 -1.24
N THR A 217 26.98 9.19 -1.45
CA THR A 217 28.15 9.85 -0.86
C THR A 217 28.92 10.77 -1.83
N ALA A 218 28.55 10.79 -3.10
CA ALA A 218 29.23 11.59 -4.14
C ALA A 218 29.09 13.10 -3.90
N ASN A 219 27.97 13.56 -3.34
CA ASN A 219 27.71 14.97 -3.07
C ASN A 219 27.70 15.25 -1.55
N GLY A 220 28.81 15.64 -0.99
CA GLY A 220 28.93 15.95 0.44
C GLY A 220 28.09 17.17 0.92
N ALA A 221 27.43 17.90 0.02
CA ALA A 221 26.49 18.96 0.38
C ALA A 221 25.08 18.43 0.69
N VAL A 222 24.73 17.23 0.19
CA VAL A 222 23.45 16.56 0.44
C VAL A 222 23.59 15.67 1.67
N ARG A 223 22.75 15.89 2.68
CA ARG A 223 22.75 15.06 3.88
C ARG A 223 21.89 13.83 3.69
N THR A 224 22.50 12.65 3.78
CA THR A 224 21.80 11.37 3.69
C THR A 224 21.60 10.75 5.06
N ARG A 225 20.39 10.27 5.34
CA ARG A 225 20.03 9.46 6.51
C ARG A 225 19.41 8.14 6.09
N SER A 226 20.08 7.04 6.42
CA SER A 226 19.65 5.69 6.08
C SER A 226 19.19 4.93 7.33
N LEU A 227 17.91 4.62 7.41
CA LEU A 227 17.29 3.87 8.51
C LEU A 227 17.03 2.44 8.06
N ILE A 228 17.82 1.49 8.56
CA ILE A 228 17.81 0.12 8.07
C ILE A 228 17.30 -0.83 9.15
N ASN A 229 16.49 -1.80 8.75
CA ASN A 229 16.00 -2.81 9.67
C ASN A 229 17.16 -3.62 10.26
N LEU A 230 17.09 -3.82 11.57
CA LEU A 230 17.92 -4.78 12.29
C LEU A 230 17.04 -5.95 12.73
N PHE A 231 17.36 -7.15 12.26
CA PHE A 231 16.59 -8.34 12.55
C PHE A 231 17.21 -9.14 13.69
N GLY A 232 16.54 -9.21 14.85
CA GLY A 232 16.99 -9.98 16.01
C GLY A 232 18.19 -9.40 16.75
N ASP A 233 19.13 -10.26 17.15
CA ASP A 233 20.34 -9.89 17.88
C ASP A 233 21.35 -9.17 16.97
N VAL A 234 21.97 -8.09 17.49
CA VAL A 234 22.89 -7.22 16.76
C VAL A 234 24.04 -7.98 16.11
N GLU A 235 24.59 -9.00 16.76
CA GLU A 235 25.72 -9.75 16.23
C GLU A 235 25.34 -10.69 15.07
N LEU A 236 24.18 -11.31 15.15
CA LEU A 236 23.71 -12.24 14.11
C LEU A 236 23.01 -11.52 12.95
N ALA A 237 22.17 -10.56 13.26
CA ALA A 237 21.34 -9.88 12.26
C ALA A 237 22.08 -8.78 11.51
N GLY A 238 23.06 -8.15 12.10
CA GLY A 238 23.93 -7.19 11.40
C GLY A 238 24.72 -7.81 10.23
N LEU A 239 24.77 -9.14 10.14
CA LEU A 239 25.35 -9.87 9.01
C LEU A 239 24.34 -10.17 7.90
N LEU A 240 23.02 -10.09 8.18
CA LEU A 240 21.99 -10.53 7.25
C LEU A 240 21.38 -9.38 6.45
N ASN A 241 21.19 -8.22 7.04
CA ASN A 241 20.46 -7.10 6.43
C ASN A 241 21.36 -5.93 5.97
N THR A 242 22.63 -5.94 6.33
CA THR A 242 23.60 -4.88 5.99
C THR A 242 24.98 -5.46 5.71
N ASP A 243 25.80 -4.74 4.97
CA ASP A 243 27.18 -5.11 4.66
C ASP A 243 28.23 -4.31 5.47
N THR A 244 29.50 -4.68 5.27
CA THR A 244 30.64 -4.05 5.96
C THR A 244 30.91 -2.63 5.45
N ALA A 245 30.59 -2.32 4.19
CA ALA A 245 30.82 -0.99 3.62
C ALA A 245 29.90 0.05 4.25
N LEU A 246 28.58 -0.28 4.40
CA LEU A 246 27.64 0.58 5.11
C LEU A 246 28.09 0.84 6.55
N ARG A 247 28.50 -0.22 7.26
CA ARG A 247 28.91 -0.10 8.67
C ARG A 247 30.15 0.75 8.84
N ALA A 248 31.15 0.56 8.00
CA ALA A 248 32.35 1.40 8.00
C ALA A 248 32.00 2.86 7.71
N ARG A 249 31.02 3.09 6.83
CA ARG A 249 30.57 4.44 6.49
C ARG A 249 29.77 5.08 7.63
N ALA A 250 28.95 4.33 8.32
CA ALA A 250 28.20 4.80 9.50
C ALA A 250 29.10 5.17 10.69
N GLU A 251 30.29 4.55 10.80
CA GLU A 251 31.30 4.87 11.82
C GLU A 251 32.10 6.15 11.51
N ASP A 252 32.09 6.61 10.26
CA ASP A 252 32.82 7.81 9.83
C ASP A 252 31.96 9.07 9.99
N ALA A 253 31.95 9.61 11.22
CA ALA A 253 31.16 10.79 11.58
C ALA A 253 31.54 12.11 10.84
N ALA A 254 32.55 12.11 9.95
CA ALA A 254 33.01 13.29 9.28
C ALA A 254 32.21 13.73 8.07
N ASP A 255 31.33 12.86 7.57
CA ASP A 255 30.60 13.05 6.32
C ASP A 255 29.10 13.32 6.48
N ALA A 256 28.46 13.76 5.40
CA ALA A 256 27.04 14.02 5.33
C ALA A 256 26.16 12.75 5.28
N PHE A 257 26.74 11.54 5.40
CA PHE A 257 26.04 10.26 5.40
C PHE A 257 25.93 9.71 6.82
N GLU A 258 24.70 9.49 7.26
CA GLU A 258 24.36 8.92 8.55
C GLU A 258 23.55 7.63 8.33
N ALA A 259 23.83 6.55 9.06
CA ALA A 259 23.01 5.35 9.06
C ALA A 259 22.71 4.89 10.49
N VAL A 260 21.51 4.38 10.70
CA VAL A 260 21.06 3.81 11.99
C VAL A 260 20.39 2.48 11.72
N LEU A 261 20.73 1.46 12.53
CA LEU A 261 20.10 0.14 12.45
C LEU A 261 19.01 0.03 13.53
N GLN A 262 17.77 -0.22 13.13
CA GLN A 262 16.63 -0.24 14.04
C GLN A 262 15.97 -1.61 14.11
N ALA A 263 15.97 -2.23 15.30
CA ALA A 263 15.21 -3.44 15.56
C ALA A 263 13.73 -3.12 15.85
N ASN A 264 12.83 -3.96 15.34
CA ASN A 264 11.44 -4.00 15.77
C ASN A 264 11.30 -5.10 16.85
N THR A 265 11.12 -4.70 18.08
CA THR A 265 11.06 -5.61 19.23
C THR A 265 9.64 -6.06 19.56
N THR A 266 8.70 -5.91 18.62
CA THR A 266 7.32 -6.34 18.80
C THR A 266 7.23 -7.86 18.82
N ASP A 267 6.59 -8.39 19.87
CA ASP A 267 6.30 -9.81 19.99
C ASP A 267 5.25 -10.24 18.96
N VAL A 268 5.59 -11.28 18.20
CA VAL A 268 4.69 -11.91 17.22
C VAL A 268 4.27 -13.27 17.73
N PRO A 269 2.96 -13.58 17.74
CA PRO A 269 2.47 -14.93 18.08
C PRO A 269 2.84 -15.92 16.98
N LEU A 270 3.69 -16.89 17.27
CA LEU A 270 4.22 -17.82 16.27
C LEU A 270 3.26 -18.96 15.92
N PHE A 271 2.43 -19.38 16.88
CA PHE A 271 1.58 -20.56 16.73
C PHE A 271 0.13 -20.37 17.16
N SER A 272 -0.23 -19.19 17.66
CA SER A 272 -1.61 -18.88 18.01
C SER A 272 -2.44 -18.60 16.76
N PRO A 273 -3.70 -19.09 16.68
CA PRO A 273 -4.60 -18.67 15.65
C PRO A 273 -4.91 -17.17 15.79
N TYR A 274 -5.18 -16.53 14.67
CA TYR A 274 -5.70 -15.17 14.68
C TYR A 274 -7.05 -15.14 15.41
N GLU A 275 -7.16 -14.29 16.42
CA GLU A 275 -8.42 -13.99 17.08
C GLU A 275 -8.99 -12.71 16.49
N ALA A 276 -10.17 -12.79 15.88
CA ALA A 276 -10.86 -11.60 15.40
C ALA A 276 -11.10 -10.63 16.56
N PRO A 277 -11.03 -9.31 16.33
CA PRO A 277 -11.41 -8.32 17.35
C PRO A 277 -12.78 -8.66 17.94
N GLU A 278 -12.93 -8.51 19.26
CA GLU A 278 -14.17 -8.87 20.01
C GLU A 278 -15.40 -8.06 19.60
N THR A 279 -15.27 -6.99 18.85
CA THR A 279 -16.40 -6.32 18.24
C THR A 279 -16.91 -7.17 17.07
N PRO A 280 -18.03 -7.89 17.23
CA PRO A 280 -18.67 -8.51 16.08
C PRO A 280 -19.10 -7.36 15.18
N ILE A 281 -18.42 -7.20 14.08
CA ILE A 281 -18.97 -6.45 12.97
C ILE A 281 -20.18 -7.30 12.55
N ASP A 282 -21.36 -6.82 12.90
CA ASP A 282 -22.62 -7.44 12.49
C ASP A 282 -22.68 -7.26 10.97
N ARG A 283 -22.20 -8.27 10.23
CA ARG A 283 -21.99 -8.19 8.79
C ARG A 283 -23.24 -8.72 8.10
N PRO A 284 -24.04 -7.85 7.48
CA PRO A 284 -25.10 -8.30 6.60
C PRO A 284 -24.50 -9.16 5.48
N GLY A 285 -25.13 -10.26 5.13
CA GLY A 285 -24.75 -11.11 4.00
C GLY A 285 -24.00 -12.40 4.35
N ARG A 286 -23.69 -12.64 5.61
CA ARG A 286 -23.11 -13.93 6.02
C ARG A 286 -24.05 -15.08 5.70
N VAL A 287 -23.65 -15.99 4.84
CA VAL A 287 -24.44 -17.19 4.53
C VAL A 287 -24.58 -18.03 5.80
N ARG A 288 -25.81 -18.17 6.28
CA ARG A 288 -26.14 -18.90 7.51
C ARG A 288 -25.65 -20.35 7.37
N GLY A 289 -24.73 -20.77 8.24
CA GLY A 289 -24.21 -22.14 8.27
C GLY A 289 -22.85 -22.33 7.57
N GLN A 290 -22.27 -21.30 6.99
CA GLN A 290 -20.87 -21.37 6.55
C GLN A 290 -19.95 -21.22 7.78
N PRO A 291 -18.92 -22.09 7.94
CA PRO A 291 -17.93 -21.89 8.99
C PRO A 291 -17.26 -20.54 8.75
N SER A 292 -17.01 -19.78 9.85
CA SER A 292 -16.12 -18.63 9.75
C SER A 292 -14.78 -19.11 9.20
N TRP A 293 -14.06 -18.25 8.44
CA TRP A 293 -12.69 -18.56 8.02
C TRP A 293 -11.83 -19.01 9.22
N GLN A 294 -12.08 -18.47 10.42
CA GLN A 294 -11.47 -18.91 11.68
C GLN A 294 -11.73 -20.39 11.97
N GLY A 295 -12.99 -20.83 11.91
CA GLY A 295 -13.33 -22.23 12.13
C GLY A 295 -12.72 -23.16 11.08
N TRP A 296 -12.53 -22.67 9.87
CA TRP A 296 -11.95 -23.43 8.78
C TRP A 296 -10.41 -23.47 8.85
N MET A 297 -9.74 -22.38 9.16
CA MET A 297 -8.29 -22.30 9.38
C MET A 297 -7.83 -23.08 10.62
N ILE A 298 -8.72 -23.23 11.62
CA ILE A 298 -8.45 -24.03 12.84
C ILE A 298 -8.45 -25.55 12.55
N GLN A 299 -8.97 -26.01 11.42
CA GLN A 299 -9.01 -27.44 11.09
C GLN A 299 -7.70 -27.97 10.48
N THR A 300 -6.73 -27.13 10.18
CA THR A 300 -5.39 -27.61 9.87
C THR A 300 -4.78 -28.28 11.11
N GLU A 301 -4.38 -29.54 11.00
CA GLU A 301 -3.84 -30.34 12.11
C GLU A 301 -2.42 -29.90 12.51
N SER A 302 -2.30 -28.71 13.08
CA SER A 302 -1.03 -28.22 13.61
C SER A 302 -0.72 -28.83 14.97
N PRO A 303 0.53 -29.13 15.35
CA PRO A 303 0.89 -29.65 16.67
C PRO A 303 0.78 -28.55 17.76
N ARG A 304 -0.37 -27.95 17.88
CA ARG A 304 -0.68 -26.75 18.71
C ARG A 304 -0.46 -26.94 20.20
N ALA A 305 -0.59 -28.15 20.71
CA ALA A 305 -0.63 -28.40 22.15
C ALA A 305 0.68 -28.06 22.90
N LEU A 306 1.80 -27.88 22.19
CA LEU A 306 3.10 -27.58 22.82
C LEU A 306 3.55 -26.12 22.60
N THR A 307 2.88 -25.36 21.75
CA THR A 307 3.37 -24.07 21.24
C THR A 307 2.34 -22.94 21.32
N ASP A 308 1.11 -23.24 21.76
CA ASP A 308 0.08 -22.23 22.01
C ASP A 308 0.59 -21.17 22.99
N GLY A 309 0.53 -19.91 22.56
CA GLY A 309 1.00 -18.77 23.36
C GLY A 309 2.51 -18.48 23.25
N LEU A 310 3.26 -19.21 22.40
CA LEU A 310 4.65 -18.84 22.10
C LEU A 310 4.69 -17.55 21.28
N THR A 311 5.29 -16.51 21.86
CA THR A 311 5.61 -15.26 21.17
C THR A 311 7.12 -15.10 21.04
N ALA A 312 7.56 -14.34 20.04
CA ALA A 312 8.96 -13.97 19.88
C ALA A 312 9.06 -12.54 19.33
N PRO A 313 10.11 -11.78 19.69
CA PRO A 313 10.39 -10.46 19.12
C PRO A 313 10.90 -10.62 17.68
N ALA A 314 10.02 -11.11 16.81
CA ALA A 314 10.33 -11.49 15.42
C ALA A 314 9.78 -10.53 14.38
N ALA A 315 9.16 -9.42 14.78
CA ALA A 315 8.71 -8.39 13.86
C ALA A 315 9.90 -7.67 13.20
N SER A 316 9.66 -7.02 12.08
CA SER A 316 10.66 -6.23 11.37
C SER A 316 10.16 -4.82 11.03
N TRP A 317 11.08 -3.91 10.76
CA TRP A 317 10.80 -2.66 10.06
C TRP A 317 10.88 -2.94 8.56
N HIS A 318 9.76 -3.38 8.00
CA HIS A 318 9.70 -3.85 6.62
C HIS A 318 9.41 -2.73 5.61
N GLN A 319 9.37 -1.48 6.03
CA GLN A 319 9.18 -0.31 5.16
C GLN A 319 10.32 -0.17 4.14
N LYS A 320 9.98 0.23 2.91
CA LYS A 320 10.90 0.61 1.85
C LYS A 320 10.42 1.93 1.28
N ALA A 321 11.12 3.00 1.63
CA ALA A 321 10.79 4.33 1.15
C ALA A 321 12.03 5.22 1.07
N ILE A 322 11.97 6.17 0.15
CA ILE A 322 13.01 7.19 -0.08
C ILE A 322 12.31 8.53 -0.15
N VAL A 323 12.84 9.52 0.57
CA VAL A 323 12.35 10.90 0.48
C VAL A 323 13.50 11.81 0.11
N LEU A 324 13.30 12.63 -0.90
CA LEU A 324 14.27 13.57 -1.47
C LEU A 324 13.81 15.00 -1.22
N ASP A 325 14.61 15.77 -0.52
CA ASP A 325 14.37 17.18 -0.13
C ASP A 325 13.05 17.44 0.60
N GLY A 326 12.34 16.38 1.05
CA GLY A 326 11.00 16.47 1.64
C GLY A 326 9.87 16.75 0.64
N ALA A 327 10.19 16.78 -0.66
CA ALA A 327 9.30 17.18 -1.75
C ALA A 327 8.89 16.00 -2.64
N THR A 328 9.73 14.98 -2.77
CA THR A 328 9.45 13.77 -3.54
C THR A 328 9.66 12.53 -2.68
N ALA A 329 8.69 11.64 -2.69
CA ALA A 329 8.79 10.34 -2.02
C ALA A 329 8.66 9.19 -3.02
N PHE A 330 9.39 8.11 -2.76
CA PHE A 330 9.24 6.81 -3.39
C PHE A 330 8.82 5.80 -2.33
N VAL A 331 7.76 5.03 -2.60
CA VAL A 331 7.27 3.97 -1.73
C VAL A 331 7.15 2.69 -2.55
N SER A 332 7.71 1.57 -2.07
CA SER A 332 7.74 0.35 -2.89
C SER A 332 7.79 -0.95 -2.05
N GLY A 333 7.71 -2.09 -2.76
CA GLY A 333 8.07 -3.41 -2.22
C GLY A 333 9.56 -3.70 -2.24
N MET A 334 10.35 -2.94 -3.01
CA MET A 334 11.74 -3.22 -3.34
C MET A 334 12.72 -2.82 -2.24
N ASN A 335 13.62 -3.72 -1.87
CA ASN A 335 14.76 -3.42 -1.02
C ASN A 335 15.93 -2.87 -1.84
N THR A 336 16.88 -2.29 -1.15
CA THR A 336 18.16 -1.84 -1.74
C THR A 336 19.11 -3.03 -1.88
N LYS A 337 18.81 -3.93 -2.82
CA LYS A 337 19.63 -5.15 -3.05
C LYS A 337 19.50 -5.68 -4.47
N GLY A 338 20.50 -6.46 -4.90
CA GLY A 338 20.63 -6.99 -6.25
C GLY A 338 19.45 -7.82 -6.75
N THR A 339 18.83 -8.61 -5.86
CA THR A 339 17.64 -9.43 -6.20
C THR A 339 16.38 -8.63 -6.49
N ASP A 340 16.32 -7.34 -6.11
CA ASP A 340 15.12 -6.49 -6.26
C ASP A 340 15.27 -5.58 -7.50
N TRP A 341 16.13 -5.95 -8.45
CA TRP A 341 16.25 -5.31 -9.75
C TRP A 341 15.86 -6.31 -10.85
N ASP A 342 14.90 -5.94 -11.66
CA ASP A 342 14.50 -6.63 -12.91
C ASP A 342 13.82 -5.62 -13.83
N ASP A 343 13.58 -5.99 -15.08
CA ASP A 343 12.79 -5.20 -16.02
C ASP A 343 11.42 -5.83 -16.32
N GLY A 344 10.64 -5.19 -17.16
CA GLY A 344 9.28 -5.64 -17.46
C GLY A 344 9.20 -6.81 -18.45
N ASP A 345 10.30 -7.24 -19.05
CA ASP A 345 10.38 -8.37 -19.96
C ASP A 345 10.64 -9.69 -19.24
N HIS A 346 11.24 -9.63 -18.06
CA HIS A 346 11.52 -10.79 -17.19
C HIS A 346 12.24 -11.95 -17.89
N ASP A 347 13.15 -11.65 -18.82
CA ASP A 347 13.88 -12.63 -19.60
C ASP A 347 14.71 -13.55 -18.69
N LEU A 348 14.78 -14.86 -18.98
CA LEU A 348 15.54 -15.81 -18.16
C LEU A 348 17.04 -15.50 -18.16
N HIS A 349 17.59 -15.04 -19.29
CA HIS A 349 19.02 -14.80 -19.51
C HIS A 349 19.38 -13.32 -19.54
N ASP A 350 18.91 -12.53 -18.55
CA ASP A 350 19.28 -11.11 -18.44
C ASP A 350 20.56 -10.91 -17.65
N ALA A 351 21.65 -10.54 -18.33
CA ALA A 351 22.96 -10.26 -17.73
C ALA A 351 22.94 -9.07 -16.75
N ARG A 352 21.90 -8.23 -16.78
CA ARG A 352 21.71 -7.13 -15.83
C ARG A 352 21.39 -7.63 -14.42
N ARG A 353 20.90 -8.87 -14.27
CA ARG A 353 20.61 -9.52 -12.98
C ARG A 353 21.79 -10.31 -12.40
N MET A 354 22.99 -10.07 -12.89
CA MET A 354 24.21 -10.59 -12.27
C MET A 354 24.56 -9.83 -10.99
N ALA A 355 25.16 -10.53 -10.00
CA ALA A 355 25.72 -9.90 -8.81
C ALA A 355 26.80 -8.88 -9.20
N PHE A 356 26.99 -7.85 -8.35
CA PHE A 356 27.95 -6.77 -8.63
C PHE A 356 29.37 -7.29 -8.87
N ASP A 357 29.81 -8.27 -8.09
CA ASP A 357 31.15 -8.87 -8.12
C ASP A 357 31.32 -9.98 -9.18
N ALA A 358 30.28 -10.28 -9.98
CA ALA A 358 30.39 -11.27 -11.05
C ALA A 358 31.36 -10.83 -12.15
N ASP A 359 32.13 -11.78 -12.68
CA ASP A 359 33.09 -11.53 -13.75
C ASP A 359 32.40 -11.15 -15.07
N ASN A 360 33.08 -10.37 -15.91
CA ASN A 360 32.56 -9.99 -17.22
C ASN A 360 32.39 -11.19 -18.17
N ALA A 361 33.17 -12.25 -17.99
CA ALA A 361 32.99 -13.50 -18.77
C ALA A 361 31.66 -14.14 -18.45
N ASP A 362 31.33 -14.31 -17.16
CA ASP A 362 30.07 -14.89 -16.71
C ASP A 362 28.87 -14.05 -17.20
N ARG A 363 29.01 -12.70 -17.20
CA ARG A 363 27.96 -11.81 -17.73
C ARG A 363 27.75 -11.99 -19.24
N LEU A 364 28.79 -12.23 -20.00
CA LEU A 364 28.71 -12.48 -21.43
C LEU A 364 28.09 -13.84 -21.73
N ASP A 365 28.39 -14.87 -20.93
CA ASP A 365 27.78 -16.19 -21.05
C ASP A 365 26.27 -16.13 -20.79
N VAL A 366 25.86 -15.33 -19.77
CA VAL A 366 24.42 -15.05 -19.54
C VAL A 366 23.80 -14.31 -20.72
N ALA A 367 24.45 -13.26 -21.22
CA ALA A 367 23.94 -12.49 -22.34
C ALA A 367 23.86 -13.30 -23.66
N ALA A 368 24.64 -14.37 -23.76
CA ALA A 368 24.60 -15.31 -24.88
C ALA A 368 23.53 -16.40 -24.71
N GLY A 369 22.84 -16.47 -23.56
CA GLY A 369 21.91 -17.55 -23.24
C GLY A 369 22.58 -18.87 -22.85
N GLU A 370 23.88 -18.84 -22.52
CA GLU A 370 24.67 -20.04 -22.16
C GLU A 370 24.69 -20.30 -20.65
N ALA A 371 24.27 -19.32 -19.85
CA ALA A 371 24.19 -19.40 -18.38
C ALA A 371 22.99 -18.62 -17.85
N PHE A 372 22.58 -18.94 -16.62
CA PHE A 372 21.56 -18.16 -15.89
C PHE A 372 22.22 -17.04 -15.08
N PRO A 373 21.54 -15.89 -14.91
CA PRO A 373 22.04 -14.82 -14.06
C PRO A 373 22.03 -15.23 -12.57
N THR A 374 22.75 -14.48 -11.75
CA THR A 374 22.82 -14.71 -10.30
C THR A 374 21.45 -14.67 -9.63
N PHE A 375 20.59 -13.75 -10.10
CA PHE A 375 19.22 -13.57 -9.58
C PHE A 375 18.19 -13.91 -10.66
N GLY A 376 17.13 -14.61 -10.26
CA GLY A 376 16.01 -14.92 -11.13
C GLY A 376 15.14 -13.70 -11.44
N PRO A 377 14.19 -13.84 -12.38
CA PRO A 377 13.26 -12.79 -12.69
C PRO A 377 12.35 -12.46 -11.50
N ARG A 378 12.01 -11.16 -11.34
CA ARG A 378 11.27 -10.65 -10.18
C ARG A 378 10.28 -9.58 -10.57
N LYS A 379 9.05 -9.68 -10.06
CA LYS A 379 7.97 -8.73 -10.26
C LYS A 379 7.73 -7.89 -9.02
N ASP A 380 7.81 -6.57 -9.13
CA ASP A 380 7.49 -5.65 -8.04
C ASP A 380 7.02 -4.29 -8.55
N TYR A 381 6.49 -3.45 -7.66
CA TYR A 381 6.02 -2.12 -7.96
C TYR A 381 6.48 -1.10 -6.93
N GLY A 382 6.64 0.13 -7.39
CA GLY A 382 6.76 1.29 -6.55
C GLY A 382 5.95 2.45 -7.07
N ILE A 383 5.81 3.48 -6.27
CA ILE A 383 5.16 4.73 -6.65
C ILE A 383 6.06 5.90 -6.30
N ARG A 384 6.15 6.85 -7.22
CA ARG A 384 6.73 8.17 -7.01
C ARG A 384 5.60 9.15 -6.71
N LEU A 385 5.75 9.93 -5.65
CA LEU A 385 4.81 10.97 -5.23
C LEU A 385 5.56 12.28 -5.05
N ALA A 386 5.16 13.34 -5.78
CA ALA A 386 5.64 14.69 -5.55
C ALA A 386 4.51 15.57 -5.07
N GLY A 387 4.68 16.18 -3.89
CA GLY A 387 3.67 16.97 -3.20
C GLY A 387 3.60 16.69 -1.70
N PRO A 388 2.47 17.00 -1.04
CA PRO A 388 2.32 16.88 0.42
C PRO A 388 2.55 15.47 0.96
N ALA A 389 2.23 14.42 0.21
CA ALA A 389 2.46 13.02 0.62
C ALA A 389 3.95 12.71 0.89
N ALA A 390 4.88 13.40 0.22
CA ALA A 390 6.30 13.24 0.51
C ALA A 390 6.65 13.70 1.93
N HIS A 391 6.06 14.80 2.40
CA HIS A 391 6.20 15.26 3.76
C HIS A 391 5.60 14.27 4.78
N ASP A 392 4.47 13.63 4.45
CA ASP A 392 3.87 12.62 5.31
C ASP A 392 4.80 11.41 5.49
N VAL A 393 5.41 10.92 4.39
CA VAL A 393 6.42 9.87 4.46
C VAL A 393 7.61 10.32 5.29
N GLU A 394 8.16 11.52 5.03
CA GLU A 394 9.32 12.05 5.77
C GLU A 394 9.00 12.19 7.27
N THR A 395 7.80 12.62 7.63
CA THR A 395 7.37 12.79 9.03
C THR A 395 7.31 11.44 9.76
N LEU A 396 6.78 10.40 9.13
CA LEU A 396 6.77 9.05 9.69
C LEU A 396 8.20 8.51 9.87
N LEU A 397 9.07 8.73 8.90
CA LEU A 397 10.47 8.30 8.97
C LEU A 397 11.25 9.11 10.01
N ALA A 398 11.00 10.41 10.13
CA ALA A 398 11.65 11.29 11.12
C ALA A 398 11.29 10.88 12.55
N ASP A 399 10.03 10.55 12.81
CA ASP A 399 9.63 10.05 14.13
C ASP A 399 10.30 8.70 14.46
N ARG A 400 10.36 7.78 13.49
CA ARG A 400 11.12 6.51 13.65
C ARG A 400 12.60 6.77 13.89
N TRP A 401 13.24 7.61 13.08
CA TRP A 401 14.65 7.96 13.19
C TRP A 401 14.98 8.54 14.56
N ASN A 402 14.25 9.57 15.00
CA ASN A 402 14.50 10.22 16.27
C ASN A 402 14.30 9.27 17.46
N ARG A 403 13.30 8.38 17.39
CA ARG A 403 13.11 7.33 18.41
C ARG A 403 14.24 6.30 18.41
N ALA A 404 14.80 5.96 17.27
CA ALA A 404 15.96 5.08 17.20
C ALA A 404 17.17 5.73 17.84
N LEU A 405 17.39 7.06 17.65
CA LEU A 405 18.43 7.82 18.34
C LEU A 405 18.20 7.81 19.87
N ASP A 406 16.99 8.13 20.31
CA ASP A 406 16.63 8.16 21.74
C ASP A 406 16.79 6.79 22.41
N ALA A 407 16.55 5.72 21.69
CA ALA A 407 16.72 4.35 22.16
C ALA A 407 18.19 3.87 22.16
N GLY A 408 19.12 4.66 21.62
CA GLY A 408 20.53 4.27 21.50
C GLY A 408 20.75 3.12 20.52
N ALA A 409 20.02 3.09 19.41
CA ALA A 409 20.18 2.09 18.37
C ALA A 409 21.63 2.11 17.81
N PRO A 410 22.12 1.02 17.20
CA PRO A 410 23.45 0.99 16.62
C PRO A 410 23.70 2.18 15.67
N TYR A 411 24.85 2.85 15.87
CA TYR A 411 25.31 4.08 15.20
C TYR A 411 24.50 5.36 15.51
N ALA A 412 23.55 5.31 16.46
CA ALA A 412 22.77 6.48 16.84
C ALA A 412 23.60 7.61 17.45
N ASP A 413 24.74 7.31 18.08
CA ASP A 413 25.69 8.26 18.66
C ASP A 413 26.49 9.05 17.59
N GLN A 414 26.49 8.56 16.33
CA GLN A 414 27.10 9.23 15.17
C GLN A 414 26.07 10.04 14.36
N ALA A 415 24.78 9.93 14.69
CA ALA A 415 23.70 10.48 13.91
C ALA A 415 23.05 11.70 14.58
N THR A 416 22.42 12.55 13.75
CA THR A 416 21.74 13.78 14.23
C THR A 416 20.22 13.68 14.06
N PRO A 417 19.45 14.36 14.92
CA PRO A 417 17.99 14.35 14.77
C PRO A 417 17.51 14.83 13.38
N LEU A 418 16.48 14.19 12.89
CA LEU A 418 15.81 14.58 11.65
C LEU A 418 14.64 15.52 11.97
N THR A 419 14.65 16.69 11.33
CA THR A 419 13.56 17.66 11.41
C THR A 419 12.97 17.85 10.03
N THR A 420 11.66 17.70 9.92
CA THR A 420 10.93 17.91 8.67
C THR A 420 10.70 19.41 8.42
N THR A 421 10.56 19.78 7.16
CA THR A 421 10.13 21.12 6.73
C THR A 421 8.61 21.17 6.56
N ALA A 422 8.05 22.33 6.20
CA ALA A 422 6.64 22.39 5.82
C ALA A 422 6.39 21.58 4.54
N PRO A 423 5.19 20.99 4.38
CA PRO A 423 4.84 20.26 3.16
C PRO A 423 4.85 21.17 1.93
N GLU A 424 5.17 20.57 0.78
CA GLU A 424 4.98 21.23 -0.50
C GLU A 424 3.48 21.53 -0.74
N PRO A 425 3.15 22.59 -1.49
CA PRO A 425 1.76 22.85 -1.86
C PRO A 425 1.23 21.73 -2.78
N GLU A 426 -0.08 21.49 -2.71
CA GLU A 426 -0.74 20.56 -3.63
C GLU A 426 -0.58 21.00 -5.09
N PRO A 427 -0.24 20.10 -6.02
CA PRO A 427 -0.21 20.40 -7.45
C PRO A 427 -1.62 20.70 -7.97
N THR A 428 -1.72 21.54 -9.00
CA THR A 428 -3.01 21.95 -9.58
C THR A 428 -3.75 20.80 -10.27
N GLU A 429 -2.99 19.84 -10.82
CA GLU A 429 -3.49 18.65 -11.53
C GLU A 429 -2.93 17.39 -10.83
N GLY A 430 -3.22 17.25 -9.54
CA GLY A 430 -2.80 16.10 -8.76
C GLY A 430 -3.91 15.07 -8.59
N VAL A 431 -3.53 13.87 -8.16
CA VAL A 431 -4.46 12.80 -7.79
C VAL A 431 -4.52 12.64 -6.27
N LEU A 432 -5.70 12.34 -5.73
CA LEU A 432 -5.89 12.15 -4.30
C LEU A 432 -5.10 10.94 -3.83
N SER A 433 -4.17 11.14 -2.91
CA SER A 433 -3.31 10.10 -2.37
C SER A 433 -3.26 10.16 -0.85
N GLN A 434 -3.16 8.99 -0.21
CA GLN A 434 -2.98 8.88 1.23
C GLN A 434 -1.79 7.98 1.55
N ILE A 435 -0.93 8.43 2.46
CA ILE A 435 0.12 7.59 3.06
C ILE A 435 -0.48 6.82 4.22
N VAL A 436 -0.38 5.51 4.17
CA VAL A 436 -0.91 4.60 5.19
C VAL A 436 0.18 3.69 5.72
N ALA A 437 0.15 3.40 7.01
CA ALA A 437 1.18 2.60 7.65
C ALA A 437 0.59 1.57 8.63
N THR A 438 1.32 0.48 8.81
CA THR A 438 1.26 -0.33 10.01
C THR A 438 2.46 0.04 10.86
N LEU A 439 2.22 0.50 12.08
CA LEU A 439 3.27 0.83 13.05
C LEU A 439 2.93 0.22 14.40
N PRO A 440 3.85 -0.56 15.01
CA PRO A 440 3.63 -1.14 16.34
C PRO A 440 3.59 -0.04 17.43
N ALA A 441 3.52 -0.44 18.69
CA ALA A 441 3.64 0.51 19.79
C ALA A 441 4.95 1.33 19.68
N PRO A 442 4.95 2.62 20.02
CA PRO A 442 3.87 3.36 20.68
C PRO A 442 2.81 3.96 19.74
N TRP A 443 2.95 3.84 18.42
CA TRP A 443 2.01 4.41 17.46
C TRP A 443 0.70 3.61 17.40
N SER A 444 0.79 2.28 17.43
CA SER A 444 -0.35 1.35 17.33
C SER A 444 -1.25 1.66 16.13
N LEU A 445 -0.64 1.98 14.98
CA LEU A 445 -1.33 2.36 13.75
C LEU A 445 -1.54 1.14 12.86
N ARG A 446 -2.75 0.98 12.32
CA ARG A 446 -3.15 -0.12 11.43
C ARG A 446 -3.91 0.39 10.20
N ALA A 447 -3.48 1.54 9.67
CA ALA A 447 -4.16 2.22 8.57
C ALA A 447 -4.18 1.40 7.28
N ILE A 448 -3.16 0.56 7.02
CA ILE A 448 -3.12 -0.29 5.83
C ILE A 448 -4.25 -1.35 5.88
N ALA A 449 -4.45 -2.00 7.02
CA ALA A 449 -5.54 -2.95 7.17
C ALA A 449 -6.92 -2.28 7.04
N ASP A 450 -7.10 -1.09 7.62
CA ASP A 450 -8.34 -0.33 7.56
C ASP A 450 -8.71 0.04 6.12
N THR A 451 -7.78 0.64 5.35
CA THR A 451 -8.07 1.03 3.97
C THR A 451 -8.32 -0.17 3.04
N HIS A 452 -7.59 -1.29 3.21
CA HIS A 452 -7.81 -2.49 2.41
C HIS A 452 -9.18 -3.14 2.73
N ASP A 453 -9.56 -3.25 4.01
CA ASP A 453 -10.89 -3.76 4.40
C ASP A 453 -12.01 -2.88 3.80
N ARG A 454 -11.87 -1.55 3.89
CA ARG A 454 -12.81 -0.59 3.30
C ARG A 454 -12.91 -0.77 1.78
N ALA A 455 -11.78 -0.75 1.07
CA ALA A 455 -11.76 -0.89 -0.38
C ALA A 455 -12.38 -2.21 -0.85
N PHE A 456 -12.08 -3.34 -0.21
CA PHE A 456 -12.67 -4.62 -0.57
C PHE A 456 -14.20 -4.63 -0.38
N ARG A 457 -14.71 -3.97 0.67
CA ARG A 457 -16.16 -3.86 0.91
C ARG A 457 -16.87 -2.98 -0.10
N GLN A 458 -16.19 -2.00 -0.69
CA GLN A 458 -16.74 -1.11 -1.70
C GLN A 458 -16.70 -1.69 -3.12
N ALA A 459 -15.91 -2.72 -3.37
CA ALA A 459 -15.72 -3.30 -4.70
C ALA A 459 -17.05 -3.57 -5.43
N THR A 460 -17.13 -3.18 -6.68
CA THR A 460 -18.34 -3.35 -7.50
C THR A 460 -18.18 -4.38 -8.60
N SER A 461 -16.97 -4.60 -9.11
CA SER A 461 -16.72 -5.49 -10.25
C SER A 461 -15.42 -6.27 -10.17
N LEU A 462 -14.28 -5.66 -9.81
CA LEU A 462 -12.97 -6.30 -9.80
C LEU A 462 -12.19 -6.00 -8.52
N ILE A 463 -11.68 -7.05 -7.88
CA ILE A 463 -10.60 -6.97 -6.90
C ILE A 463 -9.39 -7.68 -7.50
N TYR A 464 -8.28 -6.97 -7.62
CA TYR A 464 -6.99 -7.49 -8.03
C TYR A 464 -6.00 -7.42 -6.88
N ILE A 465 -5.36 -8.53 -6.56
CA ILE A 465 -4.30 -8.64 -5.55
C ILE A 465 -3.10 -9.28 -6.22
N GLU A 466 -2.00 -8.53 -6.35
CA GLU A 466 -0.70 -9.07 -6.74
C GLU A 466 0.23 -8.94 -5.54
N ASP A 467 0.62 -10.07 -4.96
CA ASP A 467 1.36 -10.08 -3.70
C ASP A 467 2.24 -11.32 -3.58
N GLN A 468 3.36 -11.16 -2.91
CA GLN A 468 4.25 -12.26 -2.54
C GLN A 468 3.51 -13.39 -1.80
N TYR A 469 2.48 -13.02 -1.03
CA TYR A 469 1.68 -13.95 -0.22
C TYR A 469 0.19 -13.70 -0.40
N PHE A 470 -0.59 -14.75 -0.26
CA PHE A 470 -2.05 -14.66 -0.15
C PHE A 470 -2.51 -15.41 1.09
N ARG A 471 -2.22 -14.84 2.27
CA ARG A 471 -2.43 -15.50 3.57
C ARG A 471 -2.78 -14.51 4.68
N ALA A 472 -3.71 -13.57 4.43
CA ALA A 472 -4.23 -12.64 5.42
C ALA A 472 -5.65 -13.02 5.87
N PRO A 473 -5.81 -13.91 6.85
CA PRO A 473 -7.13 -14.24 7.41
C PRO A 473 -7.91 -13.02 7.88
N LEU A 474 -7.21 -11.99 8.36
CA LEU A 474 -7.77 -10.70 8.76
C LEU A 474 -8.67 -10.07 7.69
N LEU A 475 -8.26 -10.16 6.41
CA LEU A 475 -8.97 -9.54 5.29
C LEU A 475 -9.78 -10.54 4.43
N LEU A 476 -9.54 -11.83 4.60
CA LEU A 476 -10.26 -12.86 3.82
C LEU A 476 -11.77 -12.78 4.01
N ASP A 477 -12.24 -12.46 5.22
CA ASP A 477 -13.66 -12.32 5.49
C ASP A 477 -14.30 -11.12 4.76
N ALA A 478 -13.57 -10.01 4.57
CA ALA A 478 -14.03 -8.89 3.76
C ALA A 478 -14.23 -9.30 2.30
N LEU A 479 -13.26 -10.04 1.72
CA LEU A 479 -13.34 -10.59 0.37
C LEU A 479 -14.51 -11.54 0.21
N LEU A 480 -14.65 -12.53 1.10
CA LEU A 480 -15.74 -13.51 1.06
C LEU A 480 -17.09 -12.84 1.20
N THR A 481 -17.25 -11.93 2.16
CA THR A 481 -18.49 -11.18 2.38
C THR A 481 -18.86 -10.39 1.13
N ARG A 482 -17.90 -9.64 0.57
CA ARG A 482 -18.19 -8.82 -0.62
C ARG A 482 -18.57 -9.67 -1.83
N MET A 483 -17.88 -10.78 -2.06
CA MET A 483 -18.22 -11.69 -3.18
C MET A 483 -19.55 -12.42 -3.00
N VAL A 484 -20.01 -12.60 -1.75
CA VAL A 484 -21.37 -13.10 -1.47
C VAL A 484 -22.42 -12.02 -1.73
N ASP A 485 -22.19 -10.81 -1.24
CA ASP A 485 -23.16 -9.70 -1.30
C ASP A 485 -23.33 -9.15 -2.72
N ASN A 486 -22.25 -9.18 -3.52
CA ASN A 486 -22.30 -8.71 -4.89
C ASN A 486 -21.80 -9.79 -5.88
N PRO A 487 -22.72 -10.40 -6.66
CA PRO A 487 -22.39 -11.45 -7.61
C PRO A 487 -21.59 -10.96 -8.84
N GLU A 488 -21.48 -9.66 -9.06
CA GLU A 488 -20.68 -9.11 -10.16
C GLU A 488 -19.19 -9.02 -9.84
N VAL A 489 -18.82 -9.03 -8.55
CA VAL A 489 -17.42 -8.92 -8.13
C VAL A 489 -16.64 -10.18 -8.47
N ARG A 490 -15.50 -9.97 -9.10
CA ARG A 490 -14.49 -10.98 -9.44
C ARG A 490 -13.21 -10.71 -8.66
N LEU A 491 -12.57 -11.77 -8.20
CA LEU A 491 -11.29 -11.71 -7.49
C LEU A 491 -10.21 -12.39 -8.35
N VAL A 492 -9.18 -11.65 -8.68
CA VAL A 492 -7.96 -12.15 -9.32
C VAL A 492 -6.80 -12.00 -8.34
N VAL A 493 -6.12 -13.10 -8.06
CA VAL A 493 -4.94 -13.15 -7.20
C VAL A 493 -3.75 -13.60 -8.05
N VAL A 494 -2.67 -12.83 -8.05
CA VAL A 494 -1.37 -13.20 -8.60
C VAL A 494 -0.39 -13.31 -7.43
N THR A 495 0.23 -14.48 -7.26
CA THR A 495 1.19 -14.73 -6.20
C THR A 495 2.24 -15.74 -6.64
N LYS A 496 3.32 -15.86 -5.89
CA LYS A 496 4.32 -16.89 -6.17
C LYS A 496 3.76 -18.28 -5.93
N PRO A 497 4.29 -19.32 -6.61
CA PRO A 497 3.93 -20.71 -6.32
C PRO A 497 4.09 -21.01 -4.84
N VAL A 498 3.14 -21.73 -4.26
CA VAL A 498 3.20 -22.14 -2.86
C VAL A 498 4.13 -23.35 -2.73
N SER A 499 5.27 -23.18 -2.08
CA SER A 499 6.24 -24.23 -1.85
C SER A 499 6.12 -24.82 -0.45
N ASP A 500 6.54 -26.08 -0.33
CA ASP A 500 6.60 -26.84 0.93
C ASP A 500 7.63 -26.27 1.94
N LEU A 501 8.54 -25.42 1.49
CA LEU A 501 9.54 -24.75 2.35
C LEU A 501 9.07 -23.38 2.86
N ASP A 502 7.89 -22.91 2.46
CA ASP A 502 7.37 -21.58 2.85
C ASP A 502 6.52 -21.71 4.12
N PRO A 503 7.01 -21.27 5.30
CA PRO A 503 6.21 -21.28 6.51
C PRO A 503 4.94 -20.45 6.34
N GLY A 504 3.77 -21.01 6.71
CA GLY A 504 2.47 -20.38 6.51
C GLY A 504 1.82 -20.68 5.16
N ALA A 505 2.42 -21.50 4.30
CA ALA A 505 1.85 -21.95 3.03
C ALA A 505 0.43 -22.55 3.18
N GLN A 506 0.17 -23.26 4.29
CA GLN A 506 -1.15 -23.80 4.60
C GLN A 506 -2.26 -22.75 4.60
N HIS A 507 -1.97 -21.50 4.94
CA HIS A 507 -2.97 -20.42 4.96
C HIS A 507 -3.33 -19.95 3.55
N THR A 508 -2.35 -19.89 2.64
CA THR A 508 -2.61 -19.62 1.20
C THR A 508 -3.44 -20.75 0.59
N PHE A 509 -3.01 -22.02 0.83
CA PHE A 509 -3.75 -23.18 0.35
C PHE A 509 -5.19 -23.19 0.85
N ALA A 510 -5.36 -22.90 2.12
CA ALA A 510 -6.64 -22.88 2.76
C ALA A 510 -7.58 -21.78 2.19
N ALA A 511 -7.07 -20.58 1.99
CA ALA A 511 -7.83 -19.47 1.41
C ALA A 511 -8.22 -19.77 -0.05
N ASP A 512 -7.29 -20.30 -0.86
CA ASP A 512 -7.52 -20.66 -2.25
C ASP A 512 -8.59 -21.76 -2.37
N ALA A 513 -8.51 -22.83 -1.56
CA ALA A 513 -9.49 -23.90 -1.58
C ALA A 513 -10.89 -23.42 -1.24
N GLN A 514 -11.05 -22.52 -0.25
CA GLN A 514 -12.33 -21.94 0.11
C GLN A 514 -12.90 -21.06 -1.01
N LEU A 515 -12.10 -20.20 -1.59
CA LEU A 515 -12.52 -19.29 -2.67
C LEU A 515 -12.91 -20.07 -3.93
N ARG A 516 -12.15 -21.10 -4.33
CA ARG A 516 -12.49 -21.98 -5.45
C ARG A 516 -13.80 -22.74 -5.21
N ALA A 517 -14.03 -23.21 -4.00
CA ALA A 517 -15.25 -23.94 -3.66
C ALA A 517 -16.50 -23.02 -3.66
N MET A 518 -16.35 -21.78 -3.21
CA MET A 518 -17.46 -20.84 -3.12
C MET A 518 -17.73 -20.07 -4.42
N PHE A 519 -16.67 -19.75 -5.18
CA PHE A 519 -16.75 -18.83 -6.32
C PHE A 519 -15.97 -19.33 -7.54
N PRO A 520 -16.21 -20.57 -8.05
CA PRO A 520 -15.41 -21.21 -9.11
C PRO A 520 -15.34 -20.39 -10.40
N ASP A 521 -16.36 -19.59 -10.69
CA ASP A 521 -16.46 -18.77 -11.90
C ASP A 521 -16.05 -17.30 -11.71
N ARG A 522 -15.72 -16.90 -10.47
CA ARG A 522 -15.42 -15.49 -10.14
C ARG A 522 -14.13 -15.32 -9.35
N TYR A 523 -13.44 -16.40 -9.03
CA TYR A 523 -12.13 -16.42 -8.39
C TYR A 523 -11.11 -17.03 -9.33
N LEU A 524 -9.95 -16.38 -9.47
CA LEU A 524 -8.83 -16.84 -10.28
C LEU A 524 -7.53 -16.60 -9.51
N ALA A 525 -6.76 -17.66 -9.29
CA ALA A 525 -5.43 -17.59 -8.72
C ALA A 525 -4.39 -17.97 -9.76
N LEU A 526 -3.38 -17.11 -9.91
CA LEU A 526 -2.35 -17.17 -10.94
C LEU A 526 -0.95 -17.10 -10.32
N GLN A 527 0.01 -17.66 -11.03
CA GLN A 527 1.45 -17.44 -10.87
C GLN A 527 2.03 -16.88 -12.16
N LEU A 528 3.24 -16.33 -12.09
CA LEU A 528 3.94 -15.80 -13.25
C LEU A 528 5.14 -16.67 -13.59
N ARG A 529 5.38 -16.87 -14.90
CA ARG A 529 6.55 -17.59 -15.42
C ARG A 529 7.12 -16.88 -16.62
N SER A 530 8.44 -16.93 -16.73
CA SER A 530 9.20 -16.66 -17.95
C SER A 530 9.69 -17.97 -18.56
N VAL A 531 9.79 -18.00 -19.88
CA VAL A 531 10.23 -19.19 -20.63
C VAL A 531 11.18 -18.78 -21.74
N ASP A 532 12.14 -19.66 -22.03
CA ASP A 532 13.02 -19.52 -23.18
C ASP A 532 13.32 -20.87 -23.82
N LEU A 533 14.01 -20.84 -24.95
CA LEU A 533 14.39 -22.03 -25.70
C LEU A 533 15.89 -21.96 -25.99
N TYR A 534 16.63 -22.86 -25.37
CA TYR A 534 18.04 -23.07 -25.68
C TYR A 534 18.16 -23.93 -26.96
N LEU A 535 18.88 -23.40 -27.95
CA LEU A 535 19.13 -24.07 -29.23
C LEU A 535 20.62 -24.14 -29.50
N ASP A 536 21.20 -25.33 -29.64
CA ASP A 536 22.62 -25.53 -29.94
C ASP A 536 22.75 -26.54 -31.10
N GLU A 537 23.27 -26.05 -32.26
CA GLU A 537 23.64 -26.90 -33.40
C GLU A 537 24.98 -27.58 -33.12
N GLY A 538 24.96 -28.69 -32.42
CA GLY A 538 26.16 -29.45 -32.09
C GLY A 538 26.78 -30.13 -33.31
N PHE A 539 28.10 -30.36 -33.28
CA PHE A 539 28.82 -31.07 -34.36
C PHE A 539 28.31 -32.52 -34.61
N PHE A 540 27.76 -33.18 -33.60
CA PHE A 540 27.25 -34.54 -33.69
C PHE A 540 25.77 -34.67 -33.41
N PHE A 541 25.21 -33.79 -32.58
CA PHE A 541 23.80 -33.81 -32.17
C PHE A 541 23.38 -32.36 -31.82
N ASP A 542 22.24 -31.98 -32.33
CA ASP A 542 21.59 -30.74 -31.93
C ASP A 542 21.06 -30.93 -30.50
N THR A 543 21.04 -29.84 -29.75
CA THR A 543 20.42 -29.78 -28.42
C THR A 543 19.34 -28.74 -28.42
N VAL A 544 18.13 -29.15 -28.09
CA VAL A 544 16.98 -28.30 -27.86
C VAL A 544 16.52 -28.51 -26.43
N ALA A 545 16.52 -27.46 -25.64
CA ALA A 545 16.00 -27.49 -24.28
C ALA A 545 14.99 -26.38 -24.07
N PHE A 546 13.84 -26.72 -23.50
CA PHE A 546 12.85 -25.76 -23.07
C PHE A 546 13.16 -25.35 -21.62
N GLU A 547 13.41 -24.07 -21.43
CA GLU A 547 13.73 -23.48 -20.13
C GLU A 547 12.54 -22.71 -19.59
N SER A 548 12.29 -22.85 -18.29
CA SER A 548 11.18 -22.21 -17.61
C SER A 548 11.59 -21.83 -16.19
N GLY A 549 11.33 -20.59 -15.81
CA GLY A 549 11.56 -20.09 -14.46
C GLY A 549 10.32 -19.37 -13.92
N ASP A 550 10.00 -19.61 -12.66
CA ASP A 550 8.97 -18.83 -12.00
C ASP A 550 9.49 -17.39 -11.80
N ILE A 551 8.67 -16.40 -12.15
CA ILE A 551 8.93 -15.00 -11.80
C ILE A 551 8.58 -14.84 -10.32
N ASP A 552 9.56 -14.42 -9.50
CA ASP A 552 9.36 -14.18 -8.08
C ASP A 552 8.46 -12.96 -7.87
N VAL A 553 7.16 -13.20 -7.68
CA VAL A 553 6.20 -12.15 -7.37
C VAL A 553 6.51 -11.60 -5.98
N HIS A 554 7.08 -10.40 -5.93
CA HIS A 554 7.39 -9.69 -4.69
C HIS A 554 6.55 -8.42 -4.54
N SER A 555 5.62 -8.21 -5.43
CA SER A 555 4.66 -7.11 -5.44
C SER A 555 3.84 -7.04 -4.16
N LYS A 556 3.38 -5.85 -3.82
CA LYS A 556 2.38 -5.56 -2.80
C LYS A 556 1.39 -4.57 -3.39
N LEU A 557 0.71 -5.00 -4.47
CA LEU A 557 -0.20 -4.18 -5.26
C LEU A 557 -1.64 -4.65 -5.08
N ARG A 558 -2.56 -3.72 -4.82
CA ARG A 558 -4.01 -3.94 -4.79
C ARG A 558 -4.68 -2.93 -5.69
N ILE A 559 -5.57 -3.40 -6.55
CA ILE A 559 -6.43 -2.55 -7.37
C ILE A 559 -7.87 -2.99 -7.12
N VAL A 560 -8.75 -2.04 -6.84
CA VAL A 560 -10.18 -2.29 -6.68
C VAL A 560 -10.93 -1.40 -7.65
N ASP A 561 -11.65 -2.05 -8.56
CA ASP A 561 -12.33 -1.41 -9.68
C ASP A 561 -11.34 -0.50 -10.47
N ASP A 562 -11.80 0.65 -10.97
CA ASP A 562 -10.95 1.69 -11.56
C ASP A 562 -10.77 2.87 -10.59
N ARG A 563 -10.83 2.66 -9.27
CA ARG A 563 -10.94 3.76 -8.30
C ARG A 563 -9.86 3.78 -7.24
N TYR A 564 -9.40 2.61 -6.82
CA TYR A 564 -8.50 2.44 -5.70
C TYR A 564 -7.27 1.63 -6.10
N LEU A 565 -6.09 2.16 -5.79
CA LEU A 565 -4.83 1.44 -5.91
C LEU A 565 -4.01 1.63 -4.64
N SER A 566 -3.49 0.53 -4.08
CA SER A 566 -2.52 0.54 -2.98
C SER A 566 -1.25 -0.17 -3.40
N VAL A 567 -0.11 0.48 -3.18
CA VAL A 567 1.23 -0.07 -3.44
C VAL A 567 2.19 0.30 -2.33
N GLY A 568 3.10 -0.61 -1.97
CA GLY A 568 4.10 -0.34 -0.93
C GLY A 568 4.77 -1.59 -0.40
N SER A 569 5.06 -1.63 0.89
CA SER A 569 5.84 -2.70 1.50
C SER A 569 5.01 -3.80 2.16
N CYS A 570 3.72 -3.57 2.44
CA CYS A 570 2.89 -4.47 3.24
C CYS A 570 2.43 -5.69 2.46
N ASN A 571 2.95 -6.86 2.80
CA ASN A 571 2.50 -8.13 2.28
C ASN A 571 1.06 -8.46 2.68
N PHE A 572 0.37 -9.27 1.87
CA PHE A 572 -0.97 -9.78 2.18
C PHE A 572 -0.91 -10.93 3.20
N ASN A 573 -0.47 -10.59 4.41
CA ASN A 573 -0.41 -11.49 5.56
C ASN A 573 -0.75 -10.75 6.86
N ASN A 574 -1.20 -11.46 7.88
CA ASN A 574 -1.56 -10.85 9.17
C ASN A 574 -0.36 -10.14 9.81
N ARG A 575 0.84 -10.68 9.65
CA ARG A 575 2.07 -10.12 10.22
C ARG A 575 2.30 -8.67 9.76
N GLY A 576 2.22 -8.40 8.46
CA GLY A 576 2.36 -7.04 7.90
C GLY A 576 1.24 -6.09 8.34
N TYR A 577 0.02 -6.59 8.51
CA TYR A 577 -1.12 -5.78 8.93
C TYR A 577 -1.15 -5.45 10.44
N LEU A 578 -0.48 -6.24 11.29
CA LEU A 578 -0.65 -6.16 12.73
C LEU A 578 0.61 -5.82 13.52
N TYR A 579 1.79 -6.29 13.09
CA TYR A 579 2.98 -6.33 13.94
C TYR A 579 4.21 -5.65 13.33
N GLU A 580 4.37 -5.68 12.02
CA GLU A 580 5.55 -5.11 11.36
C GLU A 580 5.43 -3.59 11.19
N GLY A 581 6.56 -2.95 10.91
CA GLY A 581 6.57 -1.59 10.42
C GLY A 581 6.43 -1.60 8.90
N GLU A 582 5.26 -1.19 8.40
CA GLU A 582 4.93 -1.17 6.98
C GLU A 582 4.52 0.21 6.50
N LEU A 583 4.65 0.46 5.20
CA LEU A 583 4.27 1.71 4.56
C LEU A 583 3.72 1.44 3.16
N ASN A 584 2.51 1.94 2.88
CA ASN A 584 1.91 1.95 1.56
C ASN A 584 1.48 3.37 1.18
N ALA A 585 1.43 3.62 -0.11
CA ALA A 585 0.69 4.73 -0.69
C ALA A 585 -0.61 4.20 -1.31
N VAL A 586 -1.67 4.94 -1.08
CA VAL A 586 -2.99 4.71 -1.68
C VAL A 586 -3.28 5.85 -2.63
N VAL A 587 -3.73 5.53 -3.84
CA VAL A 587 -4.28 6.49 -4.81
C VAL A 587 -5.77 6.20 -4.98
N PHE A 588 -6.57 7.25 -4.91
CA PHE A 588 -8.01 7.21 -5.11
C PHE A 588 -8.40 8.21 -6.21
N ASP A 589 -8.40 7.72 -7.45
CA ASP A 589 -8.70 8.52 -8.65
C ASP A 589 -9.09 7.60 -9.81
N ASP A 590 -10.27 7.79 -10.36
CA ASP A 590 -10.84 6.88 -11.37
C ASP A 590 -9.98 6.82 -12.66
N ALA A 591 -9.49 7.94 -13.14
CA ALA A 591 -8.78 7.98 -14.41
C ALA A 591 -7.34 7.45 -14.27
N TRP A 592 -6.65 7.86 -13.21
CA TRP A 592 -5.29 7.43 -12.96
C TRP A 592 -5.21 5.93 -12.64
N VAL A 593 -6.13 5.42 -11.81
CA VAL A 593 -6.18 3.99 -11.47
C VAL A 593 -6.54 3.14 -12.69
N ALA A 594 -7.46 3.60 -13.55
CA ALA A 594 -7.78 2.91 -14.79
C ALA A 594 -6.57 2.82 -15.74
N ASP A 595 -5.74 3.87 -15.83
CA ASP A 595 -4.52 3.86 -16.63
C ASP A 595 -3.45 2.94 -16.04
N ALA A 596 -3.24 3.00 -14.71
CA ALA A 596 -2.33 2.09 -13.99
C ALA A 596 -2.74 0.62 -14.17
N ARG A 597 -4.01 0.33 -14.01
CA ARG A 597 -4.59 -1.01 -14.22
C ARG A 597 -4.37 -1.51 -15.65
N ARG A 598 -4.57 -0.64 -16.65
CA ARG A 598 -4.30 -0.98 -18.06
C ARG A 598 -2.85 -1.42 -18.24
N ASP A 599 -1.89 -0.67 -17.71
CA ASP A 599 -0.46 -0.99 -17.82
C ASP A 599 -0.14 -2.33 -17.16
N VAL A 600 -0.67 -2.59 -15.95
CA VAL A 600 -0.48 -3.85 -15.23
C VAL A 600 -0.96 -5.04 -16.06
N PHE A 601 -2.21 -5.04 -16.52
CA PHE A 601 -2.78 -6.18 -17.24
C PHE A 601 -2.26 -6.31 -18.68
N ALA A 602 -1.87 -5.22 -19.31
CA ALA A 602 -1.21 -5.26 -20.63
C ALA A 602 0.15 -5.97 -20.52
N ASN A 603 0.93 -5.73 -19.47
CA ASN A 603 2.17 -6.46 -19.23
C ASN A 603 1.91 -7.95 -18.96
N LEU A 604 0.97 -8.29 -18.08
CA LEU A 604 0.66 -9.68 -17.73
C LEU A 604 0.19 -10.51 -18.91
N LEU A 605 -0.61 -9.94 -19.80
CA LEU A 605 -1.17 -10.61 -20.96
C LEU A 605 -0.28 -10.51 -22.22
N GLY A 606 0.67 -9.57 -22.27
CA GLY A 606 1.55 -9.37 -23.42
C GLY A 606 0.76 -9.22 -24.74
N ALA A 607 1.12 -9.99 -25.74
CA ALA A 607 0.45 -9.95 -27.05
C ALA A 607 -1.03 -10.39 -27.05
N ALA A 608 -1.52 -10.99 -25.97
CA ALA A 608 -2.94 -11.33 -25.81
C ALA A 608 -3.78 -10.14 -25.33
N TRP A 609 -3.17 -9.04 -24.92
CA TRP A 609 -3.89 -7.84 -24.48
C TRP A 609 -4.79 -7.26 -25.57
N GLN A 610 -5.97 -6.83 -25.18
CA GLN A 610 -6.93 -6.10 -26.05
C GLN A 610 -7.52 -4.92 -25.27
N GLU A 611 -7.61 -3.75 -25.90
CA GLU A 611 -8.10 -2.50 -25.28
C GLU A 611 -9.51 -2.61 -24.66
N ARG A 612 -10.34 -3.55 -25.12
CA ARG A 612 -11.65 -3.78 -24.51
C ARG A 612 -11.54 -4.26 -23.06
N TYR A 613 -10.46 -4.95 -22.68
CA TYR A 613 -10.25 -5.46 -21.34
C TYR A 613 -10.06 -4.35 -20.29
N ALA A 614 -9.64 -3.16 -20.73
CA ALA A 614 -9.56 -2.00 -19.86
C ALA A 614 -10.93 -1.49 -19.38
N ARG A 615 -12.04 -1.95 -19.98
CA ARG A 615 -13.40 -1.47 -19.68
C ARG A 615 -14.42 -2.58 -19.44
N ASP A 616 -14.00 -3.82 -19.49
CA ASP A 616 -14.87 -4.99 -19.37
C ASP A 616 -14.17 -6.03 -18.47
N ASP A 617 -14.49 -5.97 -17.19
CA ASP A 617 -13.89 -6.80 -16.15
C ASP A 617 -14.20 -8.29 -16.35
N GLN A 618 -15.36 -8.61 -16.91
CA GLN A 618 -15.69 -9.99 -17.25
C GLN A 618 -14.81 -10.47 -18.39
N ALA A 619 -14.66 -9.67 -19.45
CA ALA A 619 -13.80 -10.05 -20.57
C ALA A 619 -12.32 -10.15 -20.17
N LEU A 620 -11.84 -9.27 -19.28
CA LEU A 620 -10.51 -9.33 -18.69
C LEU A 620 -10.30 -10.63 -17.91
N PHE A 621 -11.24 -10.94 -17.01
CA PHE A 621 -11.17 -12.15 -16.17
C PHE A 621 -11.14 -13.44 -17.02
N GLU A 622 -11.99 -13.52 -18.05
CA GLU A 622 -12.01 -14.64 -18.98
C GLU A 622 -10.73 -14.72 -19.85
N ALA A 623 -10.16 -13.58 -20.23
CA ALA A 623 -8.89 -13.52 -20.96
C ALA A 623 -7.75 -14.07 -20.09
N LEU A 624 -7.62 -13.61 -18.84
CA LEU A 624 -6.62 -14.11 -17.89
C LEU A 624 -6.76 -15.63 -17.68
N ARG A 625 -7.97 -16.11 -17.46
CA ARG A 625 -8.27 -17.55 -17.30
C ARG A 625 -7.86 -18.35 -18.53
N SER A 626 -8.24 -17.87 -19.71
CA SER A 626 -7.99 -18.56 -20.98
C SER A 626 -6.51 -18.58 -21.34
N VAL A 627 -5.82 -17.44 -21.18
CA VAL A 627 -4.38 -17.31 -21.45
C VAL A 627 -3.59 -18.19 -20.48
N ALA A 628 -3.90 -18.15 -19.19
CA ALA A 628 -3.23 -19.00 -18.21
C ALA A 628 -3.37 -20.50 -18.53
N ALA A 629 -4.58 -20.97 -18.89
CA ALA A 629 -4.80 -22.35 -19.28
C ALA A 629 -4.06 -22.72 -20.58
N SER A 630 -4.03 -21.83 -21.57
CA SER A 630 -3.30 -22.03 -22.83
C SER A 630 -1.80 -22.07 -22.59
N ASN A 631 -1.27 -21.17 -21.76
CA ASN A 631 0.15 -21.13 -21.41
C ASN A 631 0.57 -22.41 -20.69
N GLN A 632 -0.24 -22.92 -19.75
CA GLN A 632 0.04 -24.18 -19.07
C GLN A 632 0.07 -25.35 -20.05
N ALA A 633 -0.90 -25.45 -20.94
CA ALA A 633 -0.93 -26.51 -21.96
C ALA A 633 0.28 -26.43 -22.92
N THR A 634 0.69 -25.23 -23.29
CA THR A 634 1.87 -24.97 -24.12
C THR A 634 3.16 -25.34 -23.38
N HIS A 635 3.28 -24.93 -22.13
CA HIS A 635 4.41 -25.27 -21.25
C HIS A 635 4.55 -26.80 -21.10
N ASP A 636 3.44 -27.49 -20.82
CA ASP A 636 3.45 -28.95 -20.66
C ASP A 636 3.89 -29.67 -21.96
N TRP A 637 3.46 -29.14 -23.11
CA TRP A 637 3.86 -29.68 -24.41
C TRP A 637 5.37 -29.49 -24.63
N TRP A 638 5.92 -28.30 -24.41
CA TRP A 638 7.35 -28.04 -24.58
C TRP A 638 8.19 -28.87 -23.61
N THR A 639 7.80 -28.96 -22.36
CA THR A 639 8.48 -29.79 -21.35
C THR A 639 8.57 -31.27 -21.77
N GLN A 640 7.56 -31.75 -22.49
CA GLN A 640 7.51 -33.17 -22.93
C GLN A 640 8.22 -33.42 -24.26
N ASN A 641 8.30 -32.45 -25.15
CA ASN A 641 8.68 -32.69 -26.53
C ASN A 641 9.97 -31.98 -26.98
N ALA A 642 10.45 -30.93 -26.27
CA ALA A 642 11.60 -30.15 -26.71
C ALA A 642 12.84 -30.99 -27.04
N GLY A 643 13.19 -31.96 -26.19
CA GLY A 643 14.35 -32.80 -26.36
C GLY A 643 14.27 -33.83 -27.53
N ASP A 644 13.10 -33.97 -28.15
CA ASP A 644 12.88 -34.83 -29.32
C ASP A 644 12.92 -34.06 -30.65
N LEU A 645 13.04 -32.73 -30.62
CA LEU A 645 13.07 -31.84 -31.79
C LEU A 645 14.52 -31.53 -32.22
N ASP A 646 14.71 -31.34 -33.53
CA ASP A 646 15.90 -30.62 -34.00
C ASP A 646 15.70 -29.12 -33.93
N VAL A 647 16.76 -28.33 -34.18
CA VAL A 647 16.75 -26.85 -34.05
C VAL A 647 15.77 -26.19 -35.03
N ASP A 648 15.67 -26.69 -36.27
CA ASP A 648 14.75 -26.17 -37.29
C ASP A 648 13.29 -26.47 -36.90
N GLU A 649 13.00 -27.68 -36.42
CA GLU A 649 11.69 -28.08 -35.93
C GLU A 649 11.27 -27.27 -34.71
N ALA A 650 12.17 -27.08 -33.73
CA ALA A 650 11.92 -26.29 -32.54
C ALA A 650 11.66 -24.84 -32.88
N THR A 651 12.41 -24.24 -33.83
CA THR A 651 12.18 -22.87 -34.30
C THR A 651 10.83 -22.74 -34.96
N ALA A 652 10.41 -23.69 -35.78
CA ALA A 652 9.10 -23.69 -36.42
C ALA A 652 7.95 -23.83 -35.41
N GLU A 653 8.09 -24.74 -34.43
CA GLU A 653 7.10 -24.88 -33.35
C GLU A 653 7.01 -23.65 -32.47
N ARG A 654 8.15 -23.01 -32.10
CA ARG A 654 8.16 -21.73 -31.35
C ARG A 654 7.33 -20.65 -32.03
N ALA A 655 7.39 -20.55 -33.36
CA ALA A 655 6.65 -19.55 -34.11
C ALA A 655 5.12 -19.73 -34.04
N THR A 656 4.63 -20.91 -33.70
CA THR A 656 3.19 -21.24 -33.67
C THR A 656 2.67 -21.65 -32.30
N ARG A 657 3.55 -22.12 -31.43
CA ARG A 657 3.23 -22.68 -30.13
C ARG A 657 4.19 -22.13 -29.07
N TRP A 658 3.92 -20.90 -28.63
CA TRP A 658 4.68 -20.22 -27.60
C TRP A 658 3.75 -19.59 -26.56
N PRO A 659 4.10 -19.63 -25.27
CA PRO A 659 3.32 -18.93 -24.25
C PRO A 659 3.20 -17.43 -24.53
N VAL A 660 2.10 -16.82 -24.13
CA VAL A 660 1.83 -15.40 -24.36
C VAL A 660 1.66 -14.68 -23.01
N GLY A 661 2.44 -13.61 -22.79
CA GLY A 661 2.49 -12.97 -21.48
C GLY A 661 3.05 -13.91 -20.43
N PHE A 662 2.75 -13.65 -19.16
CA PHE A 662 3.41 -14.29 -18.04
C PHE A 662 2.49 -15.17 -17.17
N VAL A 663 1.16 -15.16 -17.40
CA VAL A 663 0.19 -15.76 -16.47
C VAL A 663 0.03 -17.26 -16.67
N TYR A 664 0.03 -17.99 -15.54
CA TYR A 664 -0.21 -19.44 -15.45
C TYR A 664 -1.13 -19.72 -14.26
N PRO A 665 -1.85 -20.87 -14.22
CA PRO A 665 -2.60 -21.26 -13.03
C PRO A 665 -1.66 -21.40 -11.83
N LEU A 666 -2.10 -20.95 -10.65
CA LEU A 666 -1.31 -21.06 -9.44
C LEU A 666 -1.02 -22.54 -9.10
N GLY A 667 0.25 -22.87 -8.94
CA GLY A 667 0.72 -24.18 -8.54
C GLY A 667 0.87 -24.31 -7.03
N PHE A 668 0.60 -25.53 -6.52
CA PHE A 668 0.79 -25.88 -5.12
C PHE A 668 1.66 -27.11 -5.00
N SER A 669 2.55 -27.16 -4.00
CA SER A 669 3.18 -28.40 -3.54
C SER A 669 2.21 -29.16 -2.64
N ASP A 670 2.21 -30.49 -2.74
CA ASP A 670 1.37 -31.38 -1.91
C ASP A 670 1.92 -31.56 -0.48
N ALA A 671 3.10 -31.05 -0.19
CA ALA A 671 3.78 -31.23 1.10
C ALA A 671 4.16 -29.88 1.72
N TYR A 672 3.86 -29.72 3.02
CA TYR A 672 4.46 -28.63 3.81
C TYR A 672 5.36 -29.23 4.87
N THR A 673 6.43 -28.48 5.20
CA THR A 673 7.39 -28.92 6.21
C THR A 673 6.90 -28.68 7.63
N PHE A 674 6.11 -27.65 7.87
CA PHE A 674 5.51 -27.35 9.19
C PHE A 674 4.43 -26.29 9.09
N ASP A 675 3.47 -26.35 9.99
CA ASP A 675 2.42 -25.35 10.17
C ASP A 675 2.85 -24.28 11.19
N VAL A 676 2.46 -23.05 10.92
CA VAL A 676 2.64 -21.91 11.84
C VAL A 676 1.31 -21.21 12.07
N GLY A 677 1.25 -20.37 13.09
CA GLY A 677 0.09 -19.53 13.37
C GLY A 677 -0.17 -18.52 12.25
N THR A 678 -1.39 -18.00 12.18
CA THR A 678 -1.82 -17.04 11.16
C THR A 678 -1.03 -15.73 11.17
N ASP A 679 -0.41 -15.40 12.30
CA ASP A 679 0.29 -14.15 12.53
C ASP A 679 1.82 -14.29 12.43
N ALA A 680 2.33 -15.52 12.32
CA ALA A 680 3.76 -15.78 12.34
C ALA A 680 4.48 -15.31 11.07
N PHE A 681 3.83 -15.44 9.93
CA PHE A 681 4.42 -15.14 8.62
C PHE A 681 3.44 -14.47 7.67
#